data_68ee6f9ccd581624be9c01069c2e92d4
#
_entry.id   68ee6f9ccd581624be9c01069c2e92d4
#
_cell.length_a   1.000
_cell.length_b   1.000
_cell.length_c   1.000
_cell.angle_alpha   90.00
_cell.angle_beta   90.00
_cell.angle_gamma   90.00
#
_symmetry.space_group_name_H-M   'P 1'
#
loop_
_entity.id
_entity.type
_entity.pdbx_description
1 polymer ?
#
loop_
_entity_poly.entity_id
_entity_poly.type
_entity_poly.pdbx_seq_one_letter_code
_entity_poly.pdbx_strand_id
1 'polypeptide(L)'
;MTAIPSNLARLPNLLRSQIMLSTLQNTQQRLLNTQIQLATGLRINRPSDDALAAGTISVLDDIVERREQWLRNLSHAESVLGNLDAALADASELLLEAKGIGSSQIGIGSDTDTRHNQATVIDSMLNELLSLGNRKYQQIHLFGGDATANLPFVELTGGIRYQGQGDGLTTDLGEARSIPITISGTNAFGALSIRVEGDRDLNPAMVGNTRLLDLNGAQGKGVALGSINVDVGGTDLTVDLSTAHTVQNVIAILQTQIQTVDAGATVAISAAGNAFAITPSGGVTITISDLTGKGTAADLGLAQSFPGGVTTNGSDVDPRLTEQTLISSLSGVTAPMGTIRVMNAGQSRDLDLSGVTTIGQLINAVEGLNIGVRVEIAKTGDRINFINELSGAQMSIAEVAGGTTATQLGVRSLAGSTRLKDFNDGRGVDIRTGSVDPLTGLPDPQADLDFRITLKDGRSIDVDLAGDETVQDVIDTIRAARDAVPILAADFEVDLAADGNGLRFTDNTLPPGGTFSIEALNGSFAASDLGIVGSTTSATFVGEDRATVAVDSVFSHLIALRDALLGDDQLGITIATERLERDISRLAEARATVGVRSRRVTDAVIREEDLRIQDMALRSEVQDLDFTEAALRFSTLQQQLQAGLVTASQVTSMSLLDFLR
;
A
#
# COMPACT_ATOMS: atom_id res chain seq x y z
N MET A 1 -104.47 7.01 0.22
CA MET A 1 -103.98 6.23 1.37
C MET A 1 -103.64 4.82 0.82
N THR A 2 -102.38 4.63 0.53
CA THR A 2 -101.90 3.31 0.07
C THR A 2 -101.60 2.46 1.29
N ALA A 3 -102.31 1.36 1.48
CA ALA A 3 -102.10 0.45 2.58
C ALA A 3 -100.74 -0.20 2.49
N ILE A 4 -99.95 -0.08 3.54
CA ILE A 4 -98.66 -0.80 3.70
C ILE A 4 -99.05 -2.30 3.84
N PRO A 5 -98.49 -3.18 3.04
CA PRO A 5 -98.82 -4.63 3.15
C PRO A 5 -98.26 -5.18 4.47
N SER A 6 -99.11 -5.78 5.28
CA SER A 6 -98.84 -6.31 6.63
C SER A 6 -97.88 -7.50 6.67
N ASN A 7 -97.29 -7.88 5.55
CA ASN A 7 -96.38 -9.05 5.44
C ASN A 7 -94.87 -8.77 5.68
N LEU A 8 -94.52 -7.51 5.90
CA LEU A 8 -93.14 -7.14 6.18
C LEU A 8 -92.73 -7.11 7.68
N ALA A 9 -93.68 -7.41 8.59
CA ALA A 9 -93.49 -7.34 10.03
C ALA A 9 -93.21 -8.69 10.73
N ARG A 10 -93.13 -9.80 10.02
CA ARG A 10 -92.78 -11.09 10.62
C ARG A 10 -91.47 -11.60 10.08
N LEU A 11 -90.31 -11.16 10.69
CA LEU A 11 -89.10 -11.94 10.56
C LEU A 11 -89.32 -13.34 11.08
N PRO A 12 -89.03 -14.41 10.27
CA PRO A 12 -89.23 -15.81 10.71
C PRO A 12 -88.42 -15.99 12.03
N ASN A 13 -88.99 -16.66 13.02
CA ASN A 13 -88.35 -16.90 14.33
C ASN A 13 -86.97 -17.57 14.17
N LEU A 14 -86.82 -18.39 13.13
CA LEU A 14 -85.60 -19.06 12.75
C LEU A 14 -84.52 -18.05 12.32
N LEU A 15 -84.86 -17.01 11.57
CA LEU A 15 -83.94 -15.96 11.17
C LEU A 15 -83.52 -15.10 12.36
N ARG A 16 -84.40 -14.77 13.29
CA ARG A 16 -84.11 -14.07 14.56
C ARG A 16 -83.14 -14.88 15.44
N SER A 17 -83.41 -16.19 15.60
CA SER A 17 -82.49 -17.10 16.33
C SER A 17 -81.13 -17.21 15.67
N GLN A 18 -81.07 -17.28 14.35
CA GLN A 18 -79.79 -17.32 13.60
C GLN A 18 -79.01 -16.03 13.73
N ILE A 19 -79.61 -14.84 13.60
CA ILE A 19 -78.99 -13.53 13.82
C ILE A 19 -78.49 -13.41 15.26
N MET A 20 -79.28 -13.88 16.21
CA MET A 20 -78.88 -13.80 17.62
C MET A 20 -77.75 -14.73 17.97
N LEU A 21 -77.73 -15.96 17.47
CA LEU A 21 -76.62 -16.90 17.61
C LEU A 21 -75.36 -16.34 16.97
N SER A 22 -75.46 -15.80 15.76
CA SER A 22 -74.29 -15.18 15.10
C SER A 22 -73.74 -13.94 15.87
N THR A 23 -74.65 -13.12 16.45
CA THR A 23 -74.28 -11.98 17.25
C THR A 23 -73.57 -12.38 18.59
N LEU A 24 -74.11 -13.44 19.24
CA LEU A 24 -73.51 -14.02 20.44
C LEU A 24 -72.14 -14.63 20.14
N GLN A 25 -71.99 -15.40 19.06
CA GLN A 25 -70.74 -15.97 18.63
C GLN A 25 -69.73 -14.87 18.33
N ASN A 26 -70.09 -13.81 17.62
CA ASN A 26 -69.23 -12.66 17.33
C ASN A 26 -68.84 -11.93 18.60
N THR A 27 -69.76 -11.75 19.57
CA THR A 27 -69.47 -11.10 20.87
C THR A 27 -68.49 -11.95 21.70
N GLN A 28 -68.70 -13.26 21.72
CA GLN A 28 -67.82 -14.22 22.40
C GLN A 28 -66.40 -14.24 21.78
N GLN A 29 -66.31 -14.21 20.45
CA GLN A 29 -65.05 -14.16 19.74
C GLN A 29 -64.32 -12.84 20.03
N ARG A 30 -65.02 -11.69 20.03
CA ARG A 30 -64.44 -10.38 20.40
C ARG A 30 -63.98 -10.36 21.86
N LEU A 31 -64.75 -10.96 22.78
CA LEU A 31 -64.36 -11.08 24.17
C LEU A 31 -63.08 -11.89 24.34
N LEU A 32 -62.98 -13.05 23.66
CA LEU A 32 -61.79 -13.89 23.66
C LEU A 32 -60.57 -13.15 23.11
N ASN A 33 -60.71 -12.44 21.97
CA ASN A 33 -59.64 -11.66 21.40
C ASN A 33 -59.17 -10.56 22.36
N THR A 34 -60.13 -9.81 23.01
CA THR A 34 -59.78 -8.77 23.99
C THR A 34 -59.11 -9.37 25.23
N GLN A 35 -59.52 -10.60 25.62
CA GLN A 35 -58.87 -11.32 26.72
C GLN A 35 -57.43 -11.73 26.37
N ILE A 36 -57.17 -12.18 25.13
CA ILE A 36 -55.82 -12.48 24.62
C ILE A 36 -54.98 -11.20 24.62
N GLN A 37 -55.53 -10.09 24.12
CA GLN A 37 -54.83 -8.79 24.11
C GLN A 37 -54.48 -8.33 25.53
N LEU A 38 -55.38 -8.43 26.50
CA LEU A 38 -55.14 -8.11 27.93
C LEU A 38 -54.09 -9.04 28.55
N ALA A 39 -54.09 -10.34 28.17
CA ALA A 39 -53.15 -11.31 28.69
C ALA A 39 -51.71 -11.14 28.12
N THR A 40 -51.60 -10.72 26.85
CA THR A 40 -50.31 -10.52 26.18
C THR A 40 -49.76 -9.11 26.30
N GLY A 41 -50.63 -8.12 26.62
CA GLY A 41 -50.29 -6.71 26.57
C GLY A 41 -50.16 -6.12 25.17
N LEU A 42 -50.48 -6.91 24.14
CA LEU A 42 -50.33 -6.52 22.74
C LEU A 42 -51.68 -6.32 22.07
N ARG A 43 -51.85 -5.22 21.36
CA ARG A 43 -53.04 -4.94 20.53
C ARG A 43 -53.12 -5.88 19.33
N ILE A 44 -51.92 -6.18 18.74
CA ILE A 44 -51.79 -7.05 17.56
C ILE A 44 -50.99 -8.28 17.96
N ASN A 45 -51.65 -9.43 17.99
CA ASN A 45 -51.02 -10.71 18.30
C ASN A 45 -50.84 -11.59 17.06
N ARG A 46 -51.62 -11.36 16.03
CA ARG A 46 -51.59 -12.13 14.77
C ARG A 46 -51.74 -11.21 13.57
N PRO A 47 -51.14 -11.55 12.42
CA PRO A 47 -51.30 -10.76 11.19
C PRO A 47 -52.77 -10.58 10.75
N SER A 48 -53.68 -11.51 11.17
CA SER A 48 -55.11 -11.40 10.92
C SER A 48 -55.82 -10.33 11.73
N ASP A 49 -55.24 -9.83 12.81
CA ASP A 49 -55.86 -8.82 13.67
C ASP A 49 -55.85 -7.43 12.99
N ASP A 50 -54.71 -7.09 12.35
CA ASP A 50 -54.53 -5.92 11.51
C ASP A 50 -53.34 -6.15 10.55
N ALA A 51 -53.61 -6.48 9.30
CA ALA A 51 -52.59 -6.86 8.31
C ALA A 51 -51.63 -5.70 7.96
N LEU A 52 -52.13 -4.45 7.96
CA LEU A 52 -51.29 -3.28 7.67
C LEU A 52 -50.31 -3.00 8.82
N ALA A 53 -50.86 -2.98 10.03
CA ALA A 53 -50.03 -2.76 11.23
C ALA A 53 -49.05 -3.92 11.47
N ALA A 54 -49.44 -5.18 11.23
CA ALA A 54 -48.54 -6.33 11.30
C ALA A 54 -47.41 -6.25 10.28
N GLY A 55 -47.66 -5.75 9.07
CA GLY A 55 -46.60 -5.45 8.10
C GLY A 55 -45.62 -4.38 8.59
N THR A 56 -46.13 -3.29 9.22
CA THR A 56 -45.30 -2.24 9.82
C THR A 56 -44.47 -2.77 10.97
N ILE A 57 -45.05 -3.60 11.86
CA ILE A 57 -44.34 -4.24 12.96
C ILE A 57 -43.17 -5.11 12.44
N SER A 58 -43.41 -5.91 11.41
CA SER A 58 -42.39 -6.77 10.82
C SER A 58 -41.20 -5.94 10.27
N VAL A 59 -41.48 -4.83 9.59
CA VAL A 59 -40.42 -3.91 9.12
C VAL A 59 -39.64 -3.28 10.28
N LEU A 60 -40.34 -2.87 11.35
CA LEU A 60 -39.70 -2.30 12.53
C LEU A 60 -38.89 -3.34 13.29
N ASP A 61 -39.34 -4.57 13.39
CA ASP A 61 -38.59 -5.70 13.97
C ASP A 61 -37.28 -5.94 13.19
N ASP A 62 -37.32 -5.98 11.85
CA ASP A 62 -36.14 -6.10 11.00
C ASP A 62 -35.15 -4.94 11.17
N ILE A 63 -35.64 -3.72 11.39
CA ILE A 63 -34.82 -2.54 11.65
C ILE A 63 -34.16 -2.66 13.02
N VAL A 64 -34.90 -2.97 14.06
CA VAL A 64 -34.39 -3.14 15.43
C VAL A 64 -33.33 -4.24 15.48
N GLU A 65 -33.56 -5.39 14.84
CA GLU A 65 -32.61 -6.50 14.79
C GLU A 65 -31.30 -6.11 14.10
N ARG A 66 -31.37 -5.36 12.99
CA ARG A 66 -30.17 -4.82 12.32
C ARG A 66 -29.40 -3.86 13.21
N ARG A 67 -30.08 -2.93 13.92
CA ARG A 67 -29.42 -2.01 14.86
C ARG A 67 -28.73 -2.76 16.00
N GLU A 68 -29.35 -3.80 16.52
CA GLU A 68 -28.73 -4.64 17.54
C GLU A 68 -27.50 -5.36 17.02
N GLN A 69 -27.50 -5.79 15.75
CA GLN A 69 -26.31 -6.36 15.12
C GLN A 69 -25.20 -5.32 14.98
N TRP A 70 -25.52 -4.10 14.53
CA TRP A 70 -24.54 -3.00 14.45
C TRP A 70 -24.00 -2.63 15.82
N LEU A 71 -24.81 -2.57 16.84
CA LEU A 71 -24.36 -2.33 18.21
C LEU A 71 -23.39 -3.41 18.71
N ARG A 72 -23.64 -4.68 18.40
CA ARG A 72 -22.69 -5.77 18.69
C ARG A 72 -21.35 -5.59 17.94
N ASN A 73 -21.42 -5.23 16.67
CA ASN A 73 -20.22 -4.97 15.86
C ASN A 73 -19.45 -3.76 16.37
N LEU A 74 -20.14 -2.69 16.75
CA LEU A 74 -19.54 -1.47 17.33
C LEU A 74 -18.85 -1.77 18.68
N SER A 75 -19.50 -2.53 19.57
CA SER A 75 -18.91 -2.94 20.84
C SER A 75 -17.65 -3.82 20.64
N HIS A 76 -17.68 -4.68 19.63
CA HIS A 76 -16.48 -5.45 19.23
C HIS A 76 -15.37 -4.52 18.72
N ALA A 77 -15.71 -3.55 17.84
CA ALA A 77 -14.78 -2.56 17.31
C ALA A 77 -14.14 -1.71 18.43
N GLU A 78 -14.94 -1.27 19.40
CA GLU A 78 -14.45 -0.53 20.57
C GLU A 78 -13.44 -1.35 21.37
N SER A 79 -13.73 -2.64 21.58
CA SER A 79 -12.82 -3.55 22.29
C SER A 79 -11.52 -3.77 21.54
N VAL A 80 -11.56 -3.95 20.21
CA VAL A 80 -10.36 -4.11 19.37
C VAL A 80 -9.52 -2.84 19.40
N LEU A 81 -10.13 -1.67 19.18
CA LEU A 81 -9.43 -0.37 19.19
C LEU A 81 -8.83 -0.03 20.57
N GLY A 82 -9.52 -0.38 21.66
CA GLY A 82 -8.98 -0.23 23.01
C GLY A 82 -7.74 -1.10 23.27
N ASN A 83 -7.75 -2.35 22.81
CA ASN A 83 -6.58 -3.22 22.90
C ASN A 83 -5.44 -2.76 21.98
N LEU A 84 -5.76 -2.18 20.82
CA LEU A 84 -4.79 -1.61 19.91
C LEU A 84 -4.11 -0.37 20.50
N ASP A 85 -4.88 0.54 21.12
CA ASP A 85 -4.32 1.71 21.82
C ASP A 85 -3.40 1.30 22.97
N ALA A 86 -3.81 0.29 23.76
CA ALA A 86 -3.00 -0.25 24.85
C ALA A 86 -1.68 -0.83 24.31
N ALA A 87 -1.72 -1.62 23.22
CA ALA A 87 -0.50 -2.18 22.61
C ALA A 87 0.46 -1.10 22.09
N LEU A 88 -0.08 -0.03 21.50
CA LEU A 88 0.71 1.12 21.04
C LEU A 88 1.28 1.94 22.22
N ALA A 89 0.55 2.00 23.34
CA ALA A 89 1.03 2.64 24.57
C ALA A 89 2.21 1.86 25.16
N ASP A 90 2.05 0.54 25.32
CA ASP A 90 3.10 -0.37 25.81
C ASP A 90 4.36 -0.25 24.91
N ALA A 91 4.20 -0.25 23.58
CA ALA A 91 5.31 -0.08 22.64
C ALA A 91 5.99 1.31 22.78
N SER A 92 5.22 2.37 22.98
CA SER A 92 5.76 3.72 23.18
C SER A 92 6.56 3.82 24.48
N GLU A 93 6.11 3.20 25.57
CA GLU A 93 6.83 3.16 26.86
C GLU A 93 8.15 2.40 26.72
N LEU A 94 8.14 1.25 26.05
CA LEU A 94 9.33 0.46 25.75
C LEU A 94 10.36 1.27 24.96
N LEU A 95 9.94 2.03 23.93
CA LEU A 95 10.87 2.85 23.16
C LEU A 95 11.42 4.05 23.96
N LEU A 96 10.62 4.64 24.85
CA LEU A 96 11.11 5.68 25.75
C LEU A 96 12.20 5.14 26.69
N GLU A 97 12.04 3.92 27.19
CA GLU A 97 13.04 3.26 28.01
C GLU A 97 14.32 2.94 27.20
N ALA A 98 14.17 2.38 25.97
CA ALA A 98 15.30 2.12 25.08
C ALA A 98 16.07 3.41 24.73
N LYS A 99 15.36 4.51 24.44
CA LYS A 99 15.95 5.83 24.24
C LYS A 99 16.69 6.33 25.49
N GLY A 100 16.12 6.10 26.67
CA GLY A 100 16.76 6.43 27.97
C GLY A 100 18.07 5.69 28.15
N ILE A 101 18.09 4.38 27.84
CA ILE A 101 19.30 3.56 27.84
C ILE A 101 20.33 4.15 26.88
N GLY A 102 19.97 4.36 25.58
CA GLY A 102 20.88 4.93 24.60
C GLY A 102 21.47 6.25 25.05
N SER A 103 20.64 7.19 25.50
CA SER A 103 21.09 8.51 25.98
C SER A 103 22.04 8.43 27.18
N SER A 104 21.87 7.44 28.07
CA SER A 104 22.74 7.24 29.24
C SER A 104 24.10 6.65 28.88
N GLN A 105 24.23 6.03 27.71
CA GLN A 105 25.47 5.41 27.23
C GLN A 105 26.32 6.33 26.34
N ILE A 106 25.84 7.53 26.05
CA ILE A 106 26.60 8.57 25.34
C ILE A 106 27.45 9.34 26.35
N GLY A 107 28.76 9.25 26.26
CA GLY A 107 29.67 10.05 27.06
C GLY A 107 30.69 9.26 27.88
N ILE A 108 31.57 10.00 28.59
CA ILE A 108 32.79 9.51 29.26
C ILE A 108 32.48 8.62 30.48
N GLY A 109 31.25 8.60 30.96
CA GLY A 109 30.86 7.88 32.18
C GLY A 109 30.42 6.43 31.97
N SER A 110 30.30 5.97 30.73
CA SER A 110 29.88 4.60 30.38
C SER A 110 31.11 3.82 29.86
N ASP A 111 31.31 2.63 30.43
CA ASP A 111 32.37 1.71 30.00
C ASP A 111 31.79 0.62 29.06
N THR A 112 32.69 -0.09 28.39
CA THR A 112 32.36 -1.15 27.42
C THR A 112 31.53 -2.27 28.05
N ASP A 113 31.84 -2.67 29.30
CA ASP A 113 31.11 -3.73 30.00
C ASP A 113 29.66 -3.30 30.29
N THR A 114 29.47 -2.05 30.71
CA THR A 114 28.14 -1.48 30.92
C THR A 114 27.34 -1.43 29.62
N ARG A 115 27.95 -1.01 28.51
CA ARG A 115 27.30 -0.99 27.18
C ARG A 115 26.89 -2.39 26.73
N HIS A 116 27.76 -3.41 26.91
CA HIS A 116 27.42 -4.81 26.61
C HIS A 116 26.24 -5.32 27.45
N ASN A 117 26.18 -4.97 28.76
CA ASN A 117 25.06 -5.32 29.60
C ASN A 117 23.76 -4.64 29.13
N GLN A 118 23.83 -3.36 28.74
CA GLN A 118 22.67 -2.65 28.21
C GLN A 118 22.22 -3.20 26.84
N ALA A 119 23.13 -3.66 26.00
CA ALA A 119 22.78 -4.36 24.75
C ALA A 119 21.90 -5.58 24.99
N THR A 120 22.16 -6.35 26.07
CA THR A 120 21.32 -7.49 26.46
C THR A 120 19.90 -7.04 26.87
N VAL A 121 19.79 -5.88 27.53
CA VAL A 121 18.47 -5.29 27.86
C VAL A 121 17.73 -4.87 26.59
N ILE A 122 18.41 -4.20 25.65
CA ILE A 122 17.81 -3.82 24.35
C ILE A 122 17.37 -5.06 23.56
N ASP A 123 18.12 -6.16 23.59
CA ASP A 123 17.72 -7.41 22.94
C ASP A 123 16.44 -8.01 23.57
N SER A 124 16.30 -7.90 24.90
CA SER A 124 15.06 -8.28 25.59
C SER A 124 13.88 -7.39 25.19
N MET A 125 14.12 -6.09 25.06
CA MET A 125 13.11 -5.12 24.58
C MET A 125 12.69 -5.37 23.12
N LEU A 126 13.63 -5.79 22.27
CA LEU A 126 13.33 -6.18 20.89
C LEU A 126 12.35 -7.37 20.85
N ASN A 127 12.60 -8.39 21.68
CA ASN A 127 11.72 -9.55 21.80
C ASN A 127 10.33 -9.18 22.34
N GLU A 128 10.27 -8.25 23.30
CA GLU A 128 9.01 -7.72 23.82
C GLU A 128 8.25 -6.92 22.75
N LEU A 129 8.93 -6.06 22.00
CA LEU A 129 8.34 -5.33 20.88
C LEU A 129 7.79 -6.27 19.81
N LEU A 130 8.50 -7.35 19.48
CA LEU A 130 8.03 -8.37 18.56
C LEU A 130 6.76 -9.06 19.08
N SER A 131 6.69 -9.33 20.38
CA SER A 131 5.49 -9.86 21.04
C SER A 131 4.33 -8.88 20.97
N LEU A 132 4.57 -7.57 21.22
CA LEU A 132 3.58 -6.52 21.09
C LEU A 132 3.08 -6.36 19.64
N GLY A 133 3.99 -6.39 18.66
CA GLY A 133 3.66 -6.35 17.23
C GLY A 133 2.81 -7.54 16.77
N ASN A 134 2.95 -8.69 17.44
CA ASN A 134 2.17 -9.91 17.20
C ASN A 134 0.95 -10.06 18.12
N ARG A 135 0.65 -9.03 18.93
CA ARG A 135 -0.50 -9.05 19.85
C ARG A 135 -1.80 -9.23 19.10
N LYS A 136 -2.66 -10.07 19.66
CA LYS A 136 -3.99 -10.34 19.11
C LYS A 136 -5.08 -10.10 20.14
N TYR A 137 -6.22 -9.74 19.67
CA TYR A 137 -7.47 -9.74 20.41
C TYR A 137 -8.40 -10.80 19.83
N GLN A 138 -8.78 -11.78 20.66
CA GLN A 138 -9.48 -13.00 20.21
C GLN A 138 -8.68 -13.71 19.09
N GLN A 139 -9.18 -13.71 17.84
CA GLN A 139 -8.53 -14.34 16.68
C GLN A 139 -7.91 -13.31 15.71
N ILE A 140 -7.92 -12.02 16.06
CA ILE A 140 -7.51 -10.92 15.18
C ILE A 140 -6.14 -10.41 15.64
N HIS A 141 -5.13 -10.46 14.77
CA HIS A 141 -3.86 -9.75 15.00
C HIS A 141 -4.05 -8.26 14.74
N LEU A 142 -3.67 -7.43 15.73
CA LEU A 142 -3.96 -6.00 15.76
C LEU A 142 -3.19 -5.20 14.69
N PHE A 143 -1.98 -5.66 14.31
CA PHE A 143 -1.06 -4.98 13.41
C PHE A 143 -0.94 -5.67 12.04
N GLY A 144 -1.79 -6.62 11.74
CA GLY A 144 -1.79 -7.35 10.46
C GLY A 144 -2.37 -6.59 9.28
N GLY A 145 -2.92 -5.38 9.50
CA GLY A 145 -3.72 -4.71 8.50
C GLY A 145 -5.00 -5.50 8.21
N ASP A 146 -5.23 -5.86 6.95
CA ASP A 146 -6.35 -6.71 6.52
C ASP A 146 -6.06 -8.20 6.74
N ALA A 147 -4.77 -8.59 6.78
CA ALA A 147 -4.31 -9.98 6.94
C ALA A 147 -4.22 -10.37 8.43
N THR A 148 -5.34 -10.41 9.12
CA THR A 148 -5.41 -10.55 10.59
C THR A 148 -5.28 -11.99 11.10
N ALA A 149 -5.30 -13.00 10.21
CA ALA A 149 -5.26 -14.42 10.59
C ALA A 149 -3.83 -14.93 10.84
N ASN A 150 -2.82 -14.35 10.17
CA ASN A 150 -1.43 -14.77 10.26
C ASN A 150 -0.63 -13.85 11.19
N LEU A 151 0.51 -14.32 11.68
CA LEU A 151 1.46 -13.50 12.44
C LEU A 151 1.93 -12.31 11.59
N PRO A 152 1.73 -11.07 12.03
CA PRO A 152 2.19 -9.91 11.29
C PRO A 152 3.71 -9.83 11.17
N PHE A 153 4.45 -10.20 12.22
CA PHE A 153 5.90 -10.09 12.29
C PHE A 153 6.51 -11.46 12.54
N VAL A 154 7.43 -11.86 11.67
CA VAL A 154 8.13 -13.14 11.75
C VAL A 154 9.63 -12.87 11.80
N GLU A 155 10.28 -13.40 12.84
CA GLU A 155 11.73 -13.38 12.93
C GLU A 155 12.33 -14.41 11.95
N LEU A 156 13.26 -13.94 11.13
CA LEU A 156 14.04 -14.73 10.21
C LEU A 156 15.54 -14.56 10.52
N THR A 157 16.36 -15.42 9.97
CA THR A 157 17.81 -15.28 10.14
C THR A 157 18.26 -13.90 9.66
N GLY A 158 18.69 -13.05 10.61
CA GLY A 158 19.23 -11.71 10.34
C GLY A 158 18.23 -10.58 10.26
N GLY A 159 16.95 -10.79 10.65
CA GLY A 159 16.00 -9.67 10.70
C GLY A 159 14.55 -10.07 10.92
N ILE A 160 13.67 -9.09 10.98
CA ILE A 160 12.23 -9.27 11.21
C ILE A 160 11.47 -8.90 9.95
N ARG A 161 10.69 -9.87 9.41
CA ARG A 161 9.85 -9.66 8.23
C ARG A 161 8.41 -9.35 8.63
N TYR A 162 7.85 -8.32 8.02
CA TYR A 162 6.43 -8.01 8.09
C TYR A 162 5.66 -8.74 6.99
N GLN A 163 4.54 -9.38 7.36
CA GLN A 163 3.67 -10.16 6.46
C GLN A 163 2.24 -9.62 6.40
N GLY A 164 1.94 -8.52 7.11
CA GLY A 164 0.64 -7.88 7.05
C GLY A 164 0.39 -7.18 5.71
N GLN A 165 -0.89 -6.96 5.41
CA GLN A 165 -1.32 -6.33 4.15
C GLN A 165 -2.45 -5.34 4.42
N GLY A 166 -2.59 -4.34 3.54
CA GLY A 166 -3.69 -3.36 3.60
C GLY A 166 -3.62 -2.39 4.77
N ASP A 167 -4.64 -1.54 4.89
CA ASP A 167 -4.68 -0.43 5.85
C ASP A 167 -5.41 -0.78 7.15
N GLY A 168 -6.15 -1.87 7.19
CA GLY A 168 -6.86 -2.35 8.35
C GLY A 168 -8.21 -3.01 8.06
N LEU A 169 -8.51 -4.05 8.84
CA LEU A 169 -9.76 -4.80 8.75
C LEU A 169 -10.94 -3.87 9.06
N THR A 170 -11.92 -3.86 8.18
CA THR A 170 -13.16 -3.11 8.36
C THR A 170 -14.31 -4.04 8.73
N THR A 171 -15.27 -3.54 9.50
CA THR A 171 -16.51 -4.24 9.83
C THR A 171 -17.72 -3.37 9.51
N ASP A 172 -18.87 -3.98 9.31
CA ASP A 172 -20.13 -3.25 9.11
C ASP A 172 -20.58 -2.62 10.43
N LEU A 173 -20.54 -1.30 10.46
CA LEU A 173 -20.90 -0.48 11.61
C LEU A 173 -22.20 0.34 11.38
N GLY A 174 -22.93 0.06 10.30
CA GLY A 174 -24.14 0.82 9.93
C GLY A 174 -23.85 2.22 9.39
N GLU A 175 -22.58 2.58 9.17
CA GLU A 175 -22.17 3.89 8.62
C GLU A 175 -21.93 3.83 7.11
N ALA A 176 -22.08 4.98 6.44
CA ALA A 176 -21.80 5.11 5.01
C ALA A 176 -20.32 4.90 4.65
N ARG A 177 -19.39 5.07 5.60
CA ARG A 177 -17.95 4.81 5.47
C ARG A 177 -17.52 3.82 6.54
N SER A 178 -16.93 2.72 6.10
CA SER A 178 -16.32 1.75 7.00
C SER A 178 -15.18 2.36 7.81
N ILE A 179 -15.03 1.92 9.06
CA ILE A 179 -13.94 2.32 9.95
C ILE A 179 -13.01 1.12 10.10
N PRO A 180 -11.71 1.24 9.76
CA PRO A 180 -10.76 0.17 10.06
C PRO A 180 -10.59 0.02 11.57
N ILE A 181 -10.71 -1.23 12.06
CA ILE A 181 -10.58 -1.58 13.49
C ILE A 181 -9.19 -2.12 13.84
N THR A 182 -8.37 -2.44 12.85
CA THR A 182 -6.97 -2.78 12.98
C THR A 182 -6.09 -1.74 12.30
N ILE A 183 -4.77 -1.84 12.41
CA ILE A 183 -3.82 -0.95 11.76
C ILE A 183 -2.72 -1.79 11.08
N SER A 184 -2.15 -1.28 10.00
CA SER A 184 -0.96 -1.86 9.40
C SER A 184 0.26 -1.68 10.32
N GLY A 185 1.09 -2.72 10.42
CA GLY A 185 2.38 -2.62 11.10
C GLY A 185 3.28 -1.53 10.50
N THR A 186 3.17 -1.27 9.21
CA THR A 186 3.90 -0.17 8.54
C THR A 186 3.55 1.20 9.14
N ASN A 187 2.27 1.43 9.43
CA ASN A 187 1.81 2.69 10.02
C ASN A 187 2.18 2.83 11.50
N ALA A 188 2.28 1.70 12.23
CA ALA A 188 2.61 1.70 13.65
C ALA A 188 4.12 1.72 13.90
N PHE A 189 4.87 0.82 13.23
CA PHE A 189 6.28 0.56 13.51
C PHE A 189 7.25 1.06 12.43
N GLY A 190 6.76 1.77 11.41
CA GLY A 190 7.56 2.34 10.33
C GLY A 190 7.49 1.54 9.03
N ALA A 191 8.27 1.96 8.05
CA ALA A 191 8.43 1.22 6.81
C ALA A 191 9.12 -0.11 7.10
N LEU A 192 8.41 -1.22 6.84
CA LEU A 192 8.87 -2.57 7.14
C LEU A 192 9.39 -3.31 5.90
N SER A 193 9.60 -2.58 4.82
CA SER A 193 10.34 -2.96 3.62
C SER A 193 10.83 -1.70 2.93
N ILE A 194 12.02 -1.77 2.33
CA ILE A 194 12.63 -0.68 1.57
C ILE A 194 13.16 -1.23 0.24
N ARG A 195 13.30 -0.37 -0.75
CA ARG A 195 13.70 -0.79 -2.09
C ARG A 195 14.96 -0.08 -2.57
N VAL A 196 15.77 -0.79 -3.34
CA VAL A 196 16.66 -0.20 -4.33
C VAL A 196 15.81 0.05 -5.56
N GLU A 197 15.50 1.31 -5.83
CA GLU A 197 14.78 1.71 -7.03
C GLU A 197 15.70 1.62 -8.24
N GLY A 198 15.23 0.97 -9.32
CA GLY A 198 15.97 0.97 -10.57
C GLY A 198 16.21 2.39 -11.06
N ASP A 199 17.44 2.72 -11.41
CA ASP A 199 17.86 4.04 -11.89
C ASP A 199 17.82 4.17 -13.41
N ARG A 200 17.42 3.09 -14.12
CA ARG A 200 17.36 3.03 -15.60
C ARG A 200 15.97 2.70 -16.07
N ASP A 201 15.58 3.38 -17.13
CA ASP A 201 14.46 3.02 -17.96
C ASP A 201 14.87 1.84 -18.87
N LEU A 202 14.25 0.69 -18.65
CA LEU A 202 14.54 -0.54 -19.35
C LEU A 202 13.79 -0.67 -20.69
N ASN A 203 12.82 0.20 -20.98
CA ASN A 203 12.07 0.41 -22.24
C ASN A 203 12.06 -0.84 -23.13
N PRO A 204 11.22 -1.85 -22.85
CA PRO A 204 11.25 -3.10 -23.61
C PRO A 204 10.81 -2.83 -25.04
N ALA A 205 11.52 -3.42 -26.03
CA ALA A 205 11.06 -3.35 -27.40
C ALA A 205 9.72 -4.08 -27.54
N MET A 206 8.70 -3.40 -28.09
CA MET A 206 7.43 -4.02 -28.42
C MET A 206 7.58 -5.00 -29.59
N VAL A 207 6.80 -6.06 -29.54
CA VAL A 207 6.71 -7.08 -30.58
C VAL A 207 5.26 -7.23 -31.03
N GLY A 208 5.00 -7.94 -32.12
CA GLY A 208 3.64 -8.04 -32.66
C GLY A 208 2.58 -8.53 -31.67
N ASN A 209 2.93 -9.39 -30.72
CA ASN A 209 2.04 -9.91 -29.68
C ASN A 209 1.99 -9.04 -28.40
N THR A 210 2.74 -7.94 -28.31
CA THR A 210 2.61 -6.97 -27.21
C THR A 210 1.17 -6.47 -27.14
N ARG A 211 0.54 -6.57 -25.98
CA ARG A 211 -0.84 -6.12 -25.77
C ARG A 211 -0.89 -4.61 -25.69
N LEU A 212 -1.92 -3.99 -26.24
CA LEU A 212 -2.09 -2.54 -26.19
C LEU A 212 -2.30 -2.01 -24.76
N LEU A 213 -2.75 -2.86 -23.82
CA LEU A 213 -2.84 -2.56 -22.39
C LEU A 213 -1.46 -2.46 -21.72
N ASP A 214 -0.44 -3.05 -22.32
CA ASP A 214 0.94 -3.02 -21.83
C ASP A 214 1.74 -1.83 -22.43
N LEU A 215 1.06 -0.86 -23.05
CA LEU A 215 1.62 0.40 -23.53
C LEU A 215 1.15 1.54 -22.65
N ASN A 216 2.06 2.43 -22.23
CA ASN A 216 1.71 3.68 -21.57
C ASN A 216 1.09 4.68 -22.56
N GLY A 217 1.32 4.44 -23.87
CA GLY A 217 0.89 5.31 -24.96
C GLY A 217 1.71 6.59 -25.04
N ALA A 218 1.76 7.20 -26.22
CA ALA A 218 2.58 8.40 -26.48
C ALA A 218 2.16 9.63 -25.61
N GLN A 219 1.02 9.56 -24.92
CA GLN A 219 0.54 10.58 -23.98
C GLN A 219 0.75 10.19 -22.51
N GLY A 220 1.33 9.01 -22.22
CA GLY A 220 1.56 8.51 -20.85
C GLY A 220 0.28 8.17 -20.06
N LYS A 221 -0.86 7.94 -20.73
CA LYS A 221 -2.18 7.68 -20.11
C LYS A 221 -2.79 6.33 -20.48
N GLY A 222 -1.99 5.47 -21.13
CA GLY A 222 -2.46 4.24 -21.77
C GLY A 222 -2.97 4.53 -23.18
N VAL A 223 -3.47 3.49 -23.83
CA VAL A 223 -4.01 3.56 -25.21
C VAL A 223 -5.53 3.44 -25.16
N ALA A 224 -6.24 4.53 -25.49
CA ALA A 224 -7.68 4.51 -25.66
C ALA A 224 -8.02 4.15 -27.12
N LEU A 225 -8.71 3.01 -27.31
CA LEU A 225 -9.03 2.51 -28.65
C LEU A 225 -10.35 3.08 -29.19
N GLY A 226 -10.34 3.41 -30.47
CA GLY A 226 -11.48 3.92 -31.22
C GLY A 226 -11.17 4.07 -32.70
N SER A 227 -12.01 4.79 -33.41
CA SER A 227 -11.79 5.11 -34.83
C SER A 227 -10.88 6.32 -35.00
N ILE A 228 -10.02 6.28 -36.00
CA ILE A 228 -9.11 7.36 -36.40
C ILE A 228 -9.37 7.78 -37.86
N ASN A 229 -8.96 8.97 -38.22
CA ASN A 229 -8.95 9.41 -39.61
C ASN A 229 -7.55 9.21 -40.22
N VAL A 230 -7.49 8.58 -41.37
CA VAL A 230 -6.27 8.34 -42.16
C VAL A 230 -6.47 8.92 -43.54
N ASP A 231 -5.86 10.06 -43.81
CA ASP A 231 -5.81 10.66 -45.16
C ASP A 231 -4.64 10.06 -45.94
N VAL A 232 -4.92 9.39 -47.04
CA VAL A 232 -3.92 8.77 -47.94
C VAL A 232 -3.94 9.55 -49.25
N GLY A 233 -2.99 10.47 -49.45
CA GLY A 233 -2.86 11.23 -50.69
C GLY A 233 -4.10 12.05 -51.05
N GLY A 234 -4.86 12.57 -50.07
CA GLY A 234 -6.11 13.30 -50.24
C GLY A 234 -7.37 12.43 -50.21
N THR A 235 -7.26 11.14 -49.89
CA THR A 235 -8.42 10.25 -49.69
C THR A 235 -8.58 9.94 -48.21
N ASP A 236 -9.66 10.43 -47.59
CA ASP A 236 -9.97 10.21 -46.18
C ASP A 236 -10.55 8.81 -45.94
N LEU A 237 -9.93 8.07 -45.05
CA LEU A 237 -10.35 6.75 -44.58
C LEU A 237 -10.65 6.82 -43.07
N THR A 238 -11.78 6.30 -42.65
CA THR A 238 -12.07 6.09 -41.24
C THR A 238 -11.67 4.65 -40.85
N VAL A 239 -10.68 4.50 -40.00
CA VAL A 239 -10.18 3.20 -39.56
C VAL A 239 -10.59 2.94 -38.13
N ASP A 240 -11.33 1.86 -37.90
CA ASP A 240 -11.76 1.43 -36.58
C ASP A 240 -10.75 0.47 -35.95
N LEU A 241 -10.12 0.92 -34.85
CA LEU A 241 -9.16 0.15 -34.03
C LEU A 241 -9.77 -0.39 -32.75
N SER A 242 -11.08 -0.25 -32.53
CA SER A 242 -11.75 -0.65 -31.28
C SER A 242 -11.63 -2.16 -30.96
N THR A 243 -11.38 -2.98 -31.98
CA THR A 243 -11.23 -4.43 -31.85
C THR A 243 -9.78 -4.90 -31.75
N ALA A 244 -8.81 -3.96 -31.81
CA ALA A 244 -7.40 -4.29 -31.70
C ALA A 244 -7.03 -4.61 -30.23
N HIS A 245 -6.31 -5.70 -30.00
CA HIS A 245 -5.82 -6.11 -28.68
C HIS A 245 -4.30 -6.13 -28.59
N THR A 246 -3.62 -6.25 -29.73
CA THR A 246 -2.18 -6.33 -29.83
C THR A 246 -1.63 -5.33 -30.86
N VAL A 247 -0.34 -5.04 -30.77
CA VAL A 247 0.40 -4.23 -31.75
C VAL A 247 0.20 -4.79 -33.18
N GLN A 248 0.25 -6.11 -33.35
CA GLN A 248 0.02 -6.74 -34.65
C GLN A 248 -1.39 -6.51 -35.19
N ASN A 249 -2.41 -6.44 -34.32
CA ASN A 249 -3.77 -6.12 -34.77
C ASN A 249 -3.83 -4.70 -35.31
N VAL A 250 -3.21 -3.72 -34.63
CA VAL A 250 -3.15 -2.32 -35.11
C VAL A 250 -2.45 -2.27 -36.46
N ILE A 251 -1.29 -2.91 -36.61
CA ILE A 251 -0.52 -2.97 -37.86
C ILE A 251 -1.37 -3.57 -38.98
N ALA A 252 -1.99 -4.72 -38.76
CA ALA A 252 -2.77 -5.42 -39.77
C ALA A 252 -4.00 -4.59 -40.22
N ILE A 253 -4.73 -4.00 -39.29
CA ILE A 253 -5.90 -3.17 -39.60
C ILE A 253 -5.47 -1.93 -40.38
N LEU A 254 -4.47 -1.18 -39.90
CA LEU A 254 -3.96 0.01 -40.57
C LEU A 254 -3.44 -0.31 -41.97
N GLN A 255 -2.60 -1.31 -42.09
CA GLN A 255 -2.01 -1.71 -43.37
C GLN A 255 -3.08 -2.12 -44.40
N THR A 256 -4.06 -2.93 -43.97
CA THR A 256 -5.16 -3.35 -44.85
C THR A 256 -5.96 -2.17 -45.37
N GLN A 257 -6.27 -1.20 -44.51
CA GLN A 257 -7.05 -0.01 -44.89
C GLN A 257 -6.24 0.94 -45.79
N ILE A 258 -4.99 1.23 -45.40
CA ILE A 258 -4.09 2.10 -46.20
C ILE A 258 -3.86 1.52 -47.58
N GLN A 259 -3.65 0.22 -47.68
CA GLN A 259 -3.40 -0.47 -48.97
C GLN A 259 -4.59 -0.50 -49.92
N THR A 260 -5.79 -0.11 -49.47
CA THR A 260 -6.92 0.10 -50.40
C THR A 260 -6.69 1.28 -51.34
N VAL A 261 -5.85 2.28 -50.94
CA VAL A 261 -5.52 3.48 -51.72
C VAL A 261 -4.05 3.47 -52.17
N ASP A 262 -3.14 3.13 -51.26
CA ASP A 262 -1.69 3.02 -51.52
C ASP A 262 -1.20 1.58 -51.32
N ALA A 263 -1.28 0.76 -52.36
CA ALA A 263 -0.93 -0.67 -52.35
C ALA A 263 0.53 -0.97 -51.94
N GLY A 264 1.43 0.02 -52.09
CA GLY A 264 2.85 -0.13 -51.72
C GLY A 264 3.20 0.34 -50.32
N ALA A 265 2.25 0.92 -49.59
CA ALA A 265 2.49 1.36 -48.21
C ALA A 265 2.71 0.19 -47.25
N THR A 266 3.59 0.40 -46.26
CA THR A 266 3.84 -0.56 -45.19
C THR A 266 3.69 0.08 -43.82
N VAL A 267 3.16 -0.71 -42.89
CA VAL A 267 3.03 -0.37 -41.46
C VAL A 267 3.81 -1.44 -40.67
N ALA A 268 4.72 -1.01 -39.81
CA ALA A 268 5.59 -1.92 -39.07
C ALA A 268 5.86 -1.36 -37.64
N ILE A 269 6.59 -2.11 -36.84
CA ILE A 269 7.22 -1.63 -35.62
C ILE A 269 8.51 -0.90 -36.01
N SER A 270 8.82 0.23 -35.37
CA SER A 270 10.07 0.97 -35.57
C SER A 270 11.31 0.08 -35.27
N ALA A 271 12.45 0.42 -35.84
CA ALA A 271 13.69 -0.31 -35.57
C ALA A 271 14.12 -0.29 -34.09
N ALA A 272 13.74 0.77 -33.36
CA ALA A 272 13.97 0.88 -31.91
C ALA A 272 12.96 0.06 -31.08
N GLY A 273 11.89 -0.44 -31.69
CA GLY A 273 10.87 -1.24 -31.00
C GLY A 273 9.93 -0.44 -30.09
N ASN A 274 9.94 0.87 -30.14
CA ASN A 274 9.17 1.73 -29.24
C ASN A 274 8.04 2.53 -29.90
N ALA A 275 7.91 2.46 -31.23
CA ALA A 275 6.94 3.21 -31.99
C ALA A 275 6.40 2.43 -33.20
N PHE A 276 5.27 2.86 -33.75
CA PHE A 276 4.83 2.40 -35.07
C PHE A 276 5.59 3.15 -36.15
N ALA A 277 5.93 2.47 -37.21
CA ALA A 277 6.60 3.06 -38.38
C ALA A 277 5.72 2.88 -39.63
N ILE A 278 5.56 3.96 -40.41
CA ILE A 278 4.79 3.95 -41.65
C ILE A 278 5.69 4.38 -42.80
N THR A 279 5.63 3.62 -43.91
CA THR A 279 6.35 3.95 -45.13
C THR A 279 5.33 4.03 -46.27
N PRO A 280 4.87 5.22 -46.66
CA PRO A 280 4.02 5.36 -47.85
C PRO A 280 4.79 5.19 -49.14
N SER A 281 4.11 4.88 -50.25
CA SER A 281 4.74 4.83 -51.58
C SER A 281 5.28 6.19 -52.00
N GLY A 282 6.24 6.21 -52.88
CA GLY A 282 6.84 7.46 -53.40
C GLY A 282 5.77 8.40 -54.00
N GLY A 283 5.74 9.63 -53.51
CA GLY A 283 4.77 10.66 -53.93
C GLY A 283 3.42 10.65 -53.20
N VAL A 284 3.16 9.70 -52.31
CA VAL A 284 1.95 9.63 -51.48
C VAL A 284 2.29 10.07 -50.05
N THR A 285 1.57 11.02 -49.50
CA THR A 285 1.69 11.39 -48.05
C THR A 285 0.50 10.81 -47.31
N ILE A 286 0.77 10.17 -46.17
CA ILE A 286 -0.25 9.65 -45.27
C ILE A 286 -0.32 10.58 -44.04
N THR A 287 -1.49 11.11 -43.72
CA THR A 287 -1.70 11.93 -42.53
C THR A 287 -2.73 11.24 -41.63
N ILE A 288 -2.34 10.97 -40.38
CA ILE A 288 -3.23 10.35 -39.41
C ILE A 288 -3.62 11.37 -38.35
N SER A 289 -4.89 11.40 -38.01
CA SER A 289 -5.44 12.31 -37.02
C SER A 289 -6.55 11.65 -36.21
N ASP A 290 -6.78 12.21 -35.01
CA ASP A 290 -7.89 11.77 -34.17
C ASP A 290 -9.23 12.29 -34.71
N LEU A 291 -10.26 11.47 -34.58
CA LEU A 291 -11.64 11.93 -34.73
C LEU A 291 -12.08 12.71 -33.48
N THR A 292 -12.98 13.67 -33.66
CA THR A 292 -13.44 14.56 -32.59
C THR A 292 -13.87 13.76 -31.34
N GLY A 293 -13.28 14.06 -30.18
CA GLY A 293 -13.56 13.45 -28.87
C GLY A 293 -12.88 12.10 -28.62
N LYS A 294 -11.91 11.70 -29.45
CA LYS A 294 -11.08 10.51 -29.31
C LYS A 294 -9.60 10.92 -29.30
N GLY A 295 -8.74 10.14 -28.69
CA GLY A 295 -7.29 10.35 -28.62
C GLY A 295 -6.49 9.16 -29.13
N THR A 296 -7.11 8.25 -29.90
CA THR A 296 -6.53 6.97 -30.30
C THR A 296 -5.26 7.13 -31.15
N ALA A 297 -5.27 8.06 -32.12
CA ALA A 297 -4.09 8.32 -32.95
C ALA A 297 -2.95 8.95 -32.13
N ALA A 298 -3.28 9.89 -31.24
CA ALA A 298 -2.32 10.53 -30.36
C ALA A 298 -1.74 9.53 -29.36
N ASP A 299 -2.56 8.67 -28.74
CA ASP A 299 -2.12 7.64 -27.77
C ASP A 299 -1.22 6.59 -28.42
N LEU A 300 -1.50 6.21 -29.69
CA LEU A 300 -0.66 5.30 -30.47
C LEU A 300 0.57 5.99 -31.10
N GLY A 301 0.78 7.29 -30.85
CA GLY A 301 1.90 8.04 -31.40
C GLY A 301 1.82 8.25 -32.92
N LEU A 302 0.63 8.07 -33.50
CA LEU A 302 0.41 8.12 -34.96
C LEU A 302 -0.15 9.46 -35.46
N ALA A 303 -0.52 10.41 -34.57
CA ALA A 303 -1.15 11.69 -34.92
C ALA A 303 -0.16 12.67 -35.61
N GLN A 304 0.27 12.32 -36.82
CA GLN A 304 1.22 13.12 -37.62
C GLN A 304 1.12 12.77 -39.11
N SER A 305 1.96 13.45 -39.94
CA SER A 305 2.10 13.15 -41.34
C SER A 305 3.33 12.28 -41.63
N PHE A 306 3.16 11.31 -42.52
CA PHE A 306 4.16 10.37 -43.00
C PHE A 306 4.44 10.65 -44.48
N PRO A 307 5.59 11.24 -44.84
CA PRO A 307 5.91 11.62 -46.22
C PRO A 307 6.20 10.40 -47.07
N GLY A 308 5.87 10.47 -48.37
CA GLY A 308 6.01 9.38 -49.30
C GLY A 308 7.44 8.97 -49.58
N GLY A 309 7.65 7.66 -49.72
CA GLY A 309 8.96 7.02 -49.99
C GLY A 309 9.94 7.03 -48.84
N VAL A 310 9.54 7.47 -47.62
CA VAL A 310 10.39 7.51 -46.44
C VAL A 310 9.71 6.78 -45.29
N THR A 311 10.45 5.90 -44.61
CA THR A 311 9.99 5.30 -43.35
C THR A 311 10.04 6.36 -42.26
N THR A 312 8.89 6.71 -41.72
CA THR A 312 8.77 7.68 -40.63
C THR A 312 8.21 6.97 -39.39
N ASN A 313 8.86 7.18 -38.24
CA ASN A 313 8.41 6.63 -36.97
C ASN A 313 7.37 7.56 -36.34
N GLY A 314 6.38 6.97 -35.70
CA GLY A 314 5.50 7.65 -34.78
C GLY A 314 6.22 8.08 -33.51
N SER A 315 5.48 8.69 -32.59
CA SER A 315 5.99 8.97 -31.24
C SER A 315 6.12 7.67 -30.44
N ASP A 316 7.02 7.66 -29.46
CA ASP A 316 7.21 6.57 -28.51
C ASP A 316 5.91 6.26 -27.79
N VAL A 317 5.52 4.98 -27.76
CA VAL A 317 4.32 4.49 -27.06
C VAL A 317 4.63 3.88 -25.69
N ASP A 318 5.90 3.97 -25.28
CA ASP A 318 6.39 3.60 -23.95
C ASP A 318 5.86 2.22 -23.48
N PRO A 319 6.42 1.13 -24.03
CA PRO A 319 6.02 -0.22 -23.67
C PRO A 319 6.39 -0.55 -22.23
N ARG A 320 5.44 -1.11 -21.45
CA ARG A 320 5.63 -1.47 -20.05
C ARG A 320 6.30 -2.82 -19.89
N LEU A 321 7.10 -2.94 -18.83
CA LEU A 321 7.59 -4.22 -18.35
C LEU A 321 6.42 -5.08 -17.83
N THR A 322 6.50 -6.37 -18.15
CA THR A 322 5.64 -7.43 -17.60
C THR A 322 6.50 -8.61 -17.21
N GLU A 323 5.99 -9.56 -16.45
CA GLU A 323 6.72 -10.78 -16.14
C GLU A 323 7.11 -11.61 -17.39
N GLN A 324 6.35 -11.47 -18.48
CA GLN A 324 6.61 -12.13 -19.76
C GLN A 324 7.60 -11.36 -20.64
N THR A 325 8.00 -10.14 -20.28
CA THR A 325 8.95 -9.34 -21.04
C THR A 325 10.28 -10.07 -21.15
N LEU A 326 10.79 -10.21 -22.37
CA LEU A 326 12.07 -10.87 -22.65
C LEU A 326 13.24 -9.96 -22.23
N ILE A 327 14.24 -10.54 -21.57
CA ILE A 327 15.48 -9.81 -21.21
C ILE A 327 16.17 -9.25 -22.46
N SER A 328 16.16 -9.99 -23.57
CA SER A 328 16.76 -9.56 -24.85
C SER A 328 16.05 -8.36 -25.50
N SER A 329 14.85 -7.99 -25.02
CA SER A 329 14.11 -6.83 -25.52
C SER A 329 14.33 -5.58 -24.67
N LEU A 330 15.08 -5.68 -23.56
CA LEU A 330 15.33 -4.56 -22.67
C LEU A 330 16.39 -3.61 -23.24
N SER A 331 16.14 -2.31 -23.13
CA SER A 331 17.09 -1.28 -23.56
C SER A 331 18.32 -1.26 -22.67
N GLY A 332 19.50 -1.32 -23.28
CA GLY A 332 20.78 -1.24 -22.58
C GLY A 332 21.17 -2.49 -21.78
N VAL A 333 20.41 -3.59 -21.89
CA VAL A 333 20.73 -4.87 -21.24
C VAL A 333 21.28 -5.85 -22.27
N THR A 334 22.46 -6.41 -21.98
CA THR A 334 23.09 -7.42 -22.83
C THR A 334 22.61 -8.81 -22.44
N ALA A 335 22.03 -9.55 -23.37
CA ALA A 335 21.64 -10.94 -23.19
C ALA A 335 22.67 -11.90 -23.81
N PRO A 336 23.04 -13.04 -23.17
CA PRO A 336 22.61 -13.42 -21.81
C PRO A 336 23.21 -12.53 -20.74
N MET A 337 22.45 -12.34 -19.63
CA MET A 337 22.92 -11.60 -18.46
C MET A 337 24.07 -12.36 -17.76
N GLY A 338 24.86 -11.65 -16.96
CA GLY A 338 25.91 -12.23 -16.13
C GLY A 338 25.45 -12.55 -14.71
N THR A 339 26.42 -12.63 -13.80
CA THR A 339 26.19 -12.89 -12.39
C THR A 339 26.12 -11.57 -11.62
N ILE A 340 25.18 -11.45 -10.68
CA ILE A 340 25.09 -10.35 -9.72
C ILE A 340 25.29 -10.89 -8.31
N ARG A 341 25.81 -10.07 -7.40
CA ARG A 341 25.89 -10.39 -5.97
C ARG A 341 24.75 -9.69 -5.25
N VAL A 342 23.95 -10.47 -4.53
CA VAL A 342 22.90 -9.96 -3.65
C VAL A 342 23.29 -10.26 -2.21
N MET A 343 23.43 -9.21 -1.41
CA MET A 343 23.70 -9.30 0.02
C MET A 343 22.48 -8.87 0.80
N ASN A 344 22.10 -9.62 1.83
CA ASN A 344 21.11 -9.21 2.83
C ASN A 344 21.30 -10.01 4.11
N ALA A 345 21.04 -9.40 5.27
CA ALA A 345 21.11 -10.07 6.58
C ALA A 345 22.47 -10.78 6.84
N GLY A 346 23.56 -10.17 6.39
CA GLY A 346 24.91 -10.73 6.50
C GLY A 346 25.17 -11.94 5.60
N GLN A 347 24.20 -12.34 4.76
CA GLN A 347 24.37 -13.41 3.77
C GLN A 347 24.68 -12.82 2.40
N SER A 348 25.74 -13.29 1.77
CA SER A 348 26.11 -12.95 0.40
C SER A 348 25.83 -14.13 -0.53
N ARG A 349 25.15 -13.88 -1.66
CA ARG A 349 24.82 -14.87 -2.68
C ARG A 349 25.15 -14.31 -4.06
N ASP A 350 25.97 -15.05 -4.79
CA ASP A 350 26.20 -14.78 -6.20
C ASP A 350 25.12 -15.50 -7.02
N LEU A 351 24.34 -14.73 -7.77
CA LEU A 351 23.20 -15.20 -8.58
C LEU A 351 23.58 -15.16 -10.05
N ASP A 352 23.73 -16.33 -10.65
CA ASP A 352 23.93 -16.47 -12.10
C ASP A 352 22.60 -16.30 -12.84
N LEU A 353 22.50 -15.26 -13.67
CA LEU A 353 21.34 -14.91 -14.46
C LEU A 353 21.48 -15.31 -15.94
N SER A 354 22.54 -16.06 -16.32
CA SER A 354 22.81 -16.43 -17.72
C SER A 354 21.68 -17.27 -18.33
N GLY A 355 20.95 -18.03 -17.52
CA GLY A 355 19.81 -18.84 -17.95
C GLY A 355 18.46 -18.12 -17.91
N VAL A 356 18.42 -16.88 -17.43
CA VAL A 356 17.17 -16.10 -17.28
C VAL A 356 16.82 -15.43 -18.60
N THR A 357 15.61 -15.67 -19.10
CA THR A 357 15.14 -15.16 -20.39
C THR A 357 13.98 -14.16 -20.26
N THR A 358 13.27 -14.13 -19.13
CA THR A 358 12.15 -13.22 -18.87
C THR A 358 12.27 -12.52 -17.50
N ILE A 359 11.57 -11.40 -17.33
CA ILE A 359 11.49 -10.69 -16.04
C ILE A 359 10.90 -11.58 -14.94
N GLY A 360 9.88 -12.39 -15.23
CA GLY A 360 9.30 -13.33 -14.26
C GLY A 360 10.30 -14.39 -13.79
N GLN A 361 11.19 -14.86 -14.66
CA GLN A 361 12.27 -15.76 -14.26
C GLN A 361 13.32 -15.05 -13.40
N LEU A 362 13.61 -13.77 -13.66
CA LEU A 362 14.48 -12.95 -12.80
C LEU A 362 13.88 -12.81 -11.39
N ILE A 363 12.58 -12.46 -11.29
CA ILE A 363 11.87 -12.38 -10.03
C ILE A 363 12.00 -13.70 -9.25
N ASN A 364 11.66 -14.83 -9.88
CA ASN A 364 11.74 -16.14 -9.26
C ASN A 364 13.18 -16.53 -8.83
N ALA A 365 14.18 -16.15 -9.63
CA ALA A 365 15.59 -16.44 -9.31
C ALA A 365 16.07 -15.69 -8.08
N VAL A 366 15.69 -14.42 -7.92
CA VAL A 366 16.05 -13.61 -6.75
C VAL A 366 15.29 -14.09 -5.50
N GLU A 367 13.97 -14.33 -5.60
CA GLU A 367 13.17 -14.85 -4.49
C GLU A 367 13.65 -16.24 -4.04
N GLY A 368 14.14 -17.05 -4.97
CA GLY A 368 14.74 -18.37 -4.70
C GLY A 368 15.98 -18.32 -3.82
N LEU A 369 16.64 -17.16 -3.63
CA LEU A 369 17.76 -17.01 -2.72
C LEU A 369 17.36 -17.14 -1.24
N ASN A 370 16.09 -16.90 -0.91
CA ASN A 370 15.53 -16.97 0.45
C ASN A 370 16.30 -16.16 1.50
N ILE A 371 16.80 -14.99 1.11
CA ILE A 371 17.53 -14.05 1.99
C ILE A 371 16.70 -12.80 2.33
N GLY A 372 15.37 -12.85 2.16
CA GLY A 372 14.47 -11.73 2.42
C GLY A 372 14.58 -10.59 1.42
N VAL A 373 14.88 -10.91 0.17
CA VAL A 373 14.89 -9.98 -0.96
C VAL A 373 13.83 -10.41 -1.98
N ARG A 374 13.02 -9.45 -2.44
CA ARG A 374 12.00 -9.62 -3.45
C ARG A 374 12.23 -8.62 -4.58
N VAL A 375 11.80 -8.97 -5.78
CA VAL A 375 11.83 -8.06 -6.95
C VAL A 375 10.42 -7.69 -7.35
N GLU A 376 10.21 -6.43 -7.69
CA GLU A 376 8.95 -5.97 -8.29
C GLU A 376 9.21 -5.12 -9.53
N ILE A 377 8.24 -5.10 -10.44
CA ILE A 377 8.19 -4.11 -11.52
C ILE A 377 7.66 -2.81 -10.92
N ALA A 378 8.33 -1.69 -11.17
CA ALA A 378 7.89 -0.39 -10.72
C ALA A 378 6.49 -0.07 -11.22
N LYS A 379 5.72 0.74 -10.47
CA LYS A 379 4.35 1.12 -10.86
C LYS A 379 4.29 1.85 -12.21
N THR A 380 5.36 2.55 -12.58
CA THR A 380 5.53 3.18 -13.89
C THR A 380 5.65 2.17 -15.02
N GLY A 381 6.13 0.96 -14.73
CA GLY A 381 6.33 -0.12 -15.70
C GLY A 381 7.61 0.00 -16.53
N ASP A 382 8.51 0.92 -16.19
CA ASP A 382 9.74 1.23 -16.94
C ASP A 382 10.99 0.60 -16.30
N ARG A 383 10.94 0.20 -15.03
CA ARG A 383 12.10 -0.28 -14.25
C ARG A 383 11.74 -1.40 -13.31
N ILE A 384 12.73 -2.07 -12.75
CA ILE A 384 12.58 -3.08 -11.70
C ILE A 384 13.17 -2.54 -10.39
N ASN A 385 12.57 -2.92 -9.27
CA ASN A 385 13.03 -2.58 -7.93
C ASN A 385 13.36 -3.85 -7.16
N PHE A 386 14.43 -3.80 -6.37
CA PHE A 386 14.76 -4.83 -5.38
C PHE A 386 14.33 -4.36 -4.01
N ILE A 387 13.61 -5.18 -3.29
CA ILE A 387 13.00 -4.84 -2.00
C ILE A 387 13.65 -5.65 -0.91
N ASN A 388 14.22 -4.95 0.09
CA ASN A 388 14.59 -5.55 1.36
C ASN A 388 13.35 -5.70 2.24
N GLU A 389 12.99 -6.92 2.60
CA GLU A 389 11.83 -7.23 3.45
C GLU A 389 12.21 -7.43 4.93
N LEU A 390 13.49 -7.34 5.29
CA LEU A 390 13.98 -7.63 6.64
C LEU A 390 14.35 -6.36 7.38
N SER A 391 13.59 -6.01 8.40
CA SER A 391 13.97 -4.98 9.36
C SER A 391 15.19 -5.42 10.16
N GLY A 392 16.20 -4.54 10.27
CA GLY A 392 17.48 -4.82 10.91
C GLY A 392 18.53 -5.42 9.98
N ALA A 393 18.18 -5.70 8.73
CA ALA A 393 19.11 -6.20 7.72
C ALA A 393 19.52 -5.10 6.74
N GLN A 394 20.78 -5.11 6.33
CA GLN A 394 21.35 -4.26 5.29
C GLN A 394 21.41 -5.05 3.99
N MET A 395 20.82 -4.50 2.92
CA MET A 395 20.81 -5.09 1.58
C MET A 395 21.76 -4.30 0.67
N SER A 396 22.53 -5.01 -0.13
CA SER A 396 23.24 -4.43 -1.26
C SER A 396 23.21 -5.34 -2.48
N ILE A 397 23.32 -4.71 -3.66
CA ILE A 397 23.38 -5.38 -4.96
C ILE A 397 24.62 -4.88 -5.66
N ALA A 398 25.48 -5.81 -6.09
CA ALA A 398 26.79 -5.50 -6.64
C ALA A 398 27.09 -6.32 -7.90
N GLU A 399 28.08 -5.86 -8.66
CA GLU A 399 28.65 -6.64 -9.75
C GLU A 399 29.56 -7.75 -9.23
N VAL A 400 29.76 -8.79 -10.04
CA VAL A 400 30.67 -9.90 -9.78
C VAL A 400 31.68 -10.00 -10.91
N ALA A 401 32.97 -10.10 -10.56
CA ALA A 401 34.08 -10.39 -11.48
C ALA A 401 34.15 -9.48 -12.72
N GLY A 402 33.85 -8.20 -12.56
CA GLY A 402 33.87 -7.23 -13.64
C GLY A 402 32.65 -7.29 -14.57
N GLY A 403 31.58 -7.93 -14.12
CA GLY A 403 30.26 -7.91 -14.80
C GLY A 403 29.66 -6.49 -14.83
N THR A 404 28.59 -6.35 -15.59
CA THR A 404 27.84 -5.08 -15.75
C THR A 404 26.34 -5.29 -15.65
N THR A 405 25.90 -6.46 -15.20
CA THR A 405 24.49 -6.85 -15.20
C THR A 405 23.64 -6.04 -14.24
N ALA A 406 24.10 -5.82 -12.99
CA ALA A 406 23.39 -5.00 -12.02
C ALA A 406 23.31 -3.53 -12.49
N THR A 407 24.39 -3.02 -13.08
CA THR A 407 24.46 -1.68 -13.68
C THR A 407 23.55 -1.55 -14.90
N GLN A 408 23.50 -2.56 -15.79
CA GLN A 408 22.62 -2.56 -16.96
C GLN A 408 21.15 -2.64 -16.58
N LEU A 409 20.80 -3.40 -15.54
CA LEU A 409 19.45 -3.47 -14.98
C LEU A 409 19.09 -2.22 -14.15
N GLY A 410 20.08 -1.35 -13.85
CA GLY A 410 19.87 -0.16 -13.02
C GLY A 410 19.64 -0.46 -11.54
N VAL A 411 20.05 -1.63 -11.05
CA VAL A 411 19.74 -2.08 -9.66
C VAL A 411 20.96 -2.18 -8.75
N ARG A 412 22.12 -1.76 -9.22
CA ARG A 412 23.34 -1.71 -8.39
C ARG A 412 23.14 -0.68 -7.27
N SER A 413 23.37 -1.07 -6.01
CA SER A 413 23.14 -0.17 -4.87
C SER A 413 24.16 0.96 -4.80
N LEU A 414 25.40 0.74 -5.28
CA LEU A 414 26.41 1.79 -5.47
C LEU A 414 26.63 2.05 -6.96
N ALA A 415 26.04 3.09 -7.49
CA ALA A 415 26.22 3.58 -8.85
C ALA A 415 26.70 5.03 -8.83
N GLY A 416 27.14 5.58 -9.98
CA GLY A 416 27.50 7.00 -10.05
C GLY A 416 26.33 7.93 -9.69
N SER A 417 25.09 7.52 -9.96
CA SER A 417 23.86 8.22 -9.62
C SER A 417 23.46 8.13 -8.14
N THR A 418 24.10 7.25 -7.35
CA THR A 418 23.77 7.08 -5.92
C THR A 418 24.04 8.37 -5.17
N ARG A 419 23.05 8.87 -4.43
CA ARG A 419 23.15 10.13 -3.70
C ARG A 419 23.90 9.95 -2.39
N LEU A 420 24.76 10.90 -2.04
CA LEU A 420 25.54 10.86 -0.79
C LEU A 420 24.65 10.81 0.46
N LYS A 421 23.46 11.42 0.41
CA LYS A 421 22.49 11.37 1.52
C LYS A 421 21.91 9.98 1.80
N ASP A 422 22.01 9.06 0.83
CA ASP A 422 21.46 7.70 0.95
C ASP A 422 22.48 6.72 1.57
N PHE A 423 23.74 7.15 1.75
CA PHE A 423 24.79 6.37 2.39
C PHE A 423 24.51 6.15 3.89
N ASN A 424 25.14 5.10 4.44
CA ASN A 424 25.09 4.78 5.87
C ASN A 424 23.66 4.69 6.40
N ASP A 425 22.80 3.96 5.67
CA ASP A 425 21.38 3.75 5.99
C ASP A 425 20.58 5.07 6.06
N GLY A 426 20.89 6.02 5.15
CA GLY A 426 20.23 7.31 5.06
C GLY A 426 20.73 8.36 6.06
N ARG A 427 21.85 8.11 6.73
CA ARG A 427 22.55 9.14 7.50
C ARG A 427 23.22 10.15 6.58
N GLY A 428 23.68 9.68 5.43
CA GLY A 428 24.44 10.45 4.48
C GLY A 428 25.95 10.41 4.73
N VAL A 429 26.63 11.28 4.02
CA VAL A 429 28.08 11.56 4.14
C VAL A 429 28.24 12.93 4.79
N ASP A 430 28.97 12.99 5.90
CA ASP A 430 29.20 14.24 6.64
C ASP A 430 30.40 15.00 6.02
N ILE A 431 30.07 15.99 5.18
CA ILE A 431 31.01 16.82 4.43
C ILE A 431 31.20 18.12 5.19
N ARG A 432 32.47 18.50 5.39
CA ARG A 432 32.81 19.72 6.07
C ARG A 432 32.68 20.92 5.14
N THR A 433 31.98 21.97 5.59
CA THR A 433 31.79 23.19 4.77
C THR A 433 31.68 24.43 5.63
N GLY A 434 32.01 25.58 5.06
CA GLY A 434 31.76 26.89 5.66
C GLY A 434 32.64 27.23 6.86
N SER A 435 33.81 26.61 6.98
CA SER A 435 34.79 26.93 8.03
C SER A 435 35.30 28.37 7.91
N VAL A 436 35.49 28.99 9.05
CA VAL A 436 36.08 30.36 9.13
C VAL A 436 37.30 30.36 10.03
N ASP A 437 38.31 31.12 9.64
CA ASP A 437 39.46 31.37 10.49
C ASP A 437 39.00 32.11 11.78
N PRO A 438 39.21 31.53 12.96
CA PRO A 438 38.75 32.10 14.23
C PRO A 438 39.39 33.42 14.58
N LEU A 439 40.53 33.78 13.95
CA LEU A 439 41.24 35.04 14.19
C LEU A 439 40.75 36.16 13.28
N THR A 440 40.43 35.85 12.03
CA THR A 440 40.09 36.86 11.01
C THR A 440 38.59 36.90 10.69
N GLY A 441 37.84 35.83 10.99
CA GLY A 441 36.45 35.68 10.63
C GLY A 441 36.22 35.52 9.12
N LEU A 442 37.29 35.31 8.35
CA LEU A 442 37.19 35.07 6.90
C LEU A 442 37.05 33.58 6.61
N PRO A 443 36.43 33.20 5.45
CA PRO A 443 36.38 31.81 5.02
C PRO A 443 37.77 31.16 4.98
N ASP A 444 37.90 29.97 5.55
CA ASP A 444 39.11 29.16 5.56
C ASP A 444 38.92 27.85 4.76
N PRO A 445 39.19 27.89 3.44
CA PRO A 445 39.02 26.69 2.60
C PRO A 445 39.97 25.54 3.00
N GLN A 446 41.06 25.81 3.70
CA GLN A 446 41.96 24.74 4.16
C GLN A 446 41.38 23.96 5.33
N ALA A 447 40.52 24.59 6.12
CA ALA A 447 39.77 23.95 7.19
C ALA A 447 38.50 23.20 6.69
N ASP A 448 38.12 23.40 5.44
CA ASP A 448 37.00 22.68 4.79
C ASP A 448 37.45 21.38 4.08
N LEU A 449 38.78 21.15 3.91
CA LEU A 449 39.28 19.91 3.32
C LEU A 449 38.83 18.69 4.13
N ASP A 450 38.26 17.71 3.43
CA ASP A 450 37.65 16.51 4.04
C ASP A 450 38.67 15.40 4.27
N PHE A 451 39.51 15.11 3.29
CA PHE A 451 40.51 14.04 3.40
C PHE A 451 41.73 14.26 2.50
N ARG A 452 42.80 13.54 2.83
CA ARG A 452 44.02 13.48 2.07
C ARG A 452 44.25 12.08 1.51
N ILE A 453 44.56 12.01 0.22
CA ILE A 453 45.05 10.82 -0.45
C ILE A 453 46.58 10.96 -0.58
N THR A 454 47.32 10.03 0.00
CA THR A 454 48.77 9.96 -0.14
C THR A 454 49.13 8.80 -1.06
N LEU A 455 49.85 9.10 -2.14
CA LEU A 455 50.29 8.11 -3.13
C LEU A 455 51.54 7.39 -2.68
N LYS A 456 51.84 6.24 -3.27
CA LYS A 456 53.03 5.42 -2.94
C LYS A 456 54.38 6.14 -3.16
N ASP A 457 54.42 7.16 -4.03
CA ASP A 457 55.61 8.00 -4.24
C ASP A 457 55.73 9.18 -3.28
N GLY A 458 54.79 9.32 -2.35
CA GLY A 458 54.73 10.37 -1.33
C GLY A 458 54.05 11.67 -1.76
N ARG A 459 53.57 11.78 -3.00
CA ARG A 459 52.70 12.91 -3.40
C ARG A 459 51.34 12.79 -2.73
N SER A 460 50.70 13.92 -2.44
CA SER A 460 49.38 13.95 -1.81
C SER A 460 48.40 14.80 -2.60
N ILE A 461 47.12 14.42 -2.48
CA ILE A 461 45.95 15.09 -3.04
C ILE A 461 45.02 15.41 -1.88
N ASP A 462 44.74 16.69 -1.66
CA ASP A 462 43.76 17.13 -0.67
C ASP A 462 42.40 17.33 -1.36
N VAL A 463 41.34 16.82 -0.77
CA VAL A 463 40.01 16.76 -1.37
C VAL A 463 39.01 17.50 -0.48
N ASP A 464 38.22 18.36 -1.11
CA ASP A 464 37.08 19.07 -0.54
C ASP A 464 35.82 18.64 -1.35
N LEU A 465 34.85 18.05 -0.68
CA LEU A 465 33.60 17.55 -1.29
C LEU A 465 32.45 18.55 -1.19
N ALA A 466 32.75 19.81 -0.80
CA ALA A 466 31.70 20.81 -0.65
C ALA A 466 30.90 21.01 -1.95
N GLY A 467 29.61 20.68 -1.90
CA GLY A 467 28.70 20.78 -3.03
C GLY A 467 28.47 19.48 -3.81
N ASP A 468 29.18 18.40 -3.48
CA ASP A 468 28.92 17.08 -4.10
C ASP A 468 27.62 16.46 -3.57
N GLU A 469 26.79 15.97 -4.46
CA GLU A 469 25.50 15.35 -4.12
C GLU A 469 25.45 13.86 -4.45
N THR A 470 26.27 13.40 -5.41
CA THR A 470 26.29 12.02 -5.91
C THR A 470 27.70 11.41 -5.85
N VAL A 471 27.77 10.09 -5.95
CA VAL A 471 29.05 9.36 -6.07
C VAL A 471 29.84 9.80 -7.30
N GLN A 472 29.16 10.14 -8.40
CA GLN A 472 29.84 10.64 -9.59
C GLN A 472 30.51 11.99 -9.33
N ASP A 473 29.86 12.89 -8.58
CA ASP A 473 30.46 14.18 -8.19
C ASP A 473 31.71 13.95 -7.36
N VAL A 474 31.71 13.04 -6.39
CA VAL A 474 32.88 12.66 -5.58
C VAL A 474 34.04 12.18 -6.46
N ILE A 475 33.76 11.29 -7.43
CA ILE A 475 34.76 10.78 -8.37
C ILE A 475 35.35 11.94 -9.18
N ASP A 476 34.48 12.81 -9.69
CA ASP A 476 34.92 13.95 -10.52
C ASP A 476 35.68 14.99 -9.71
N THR A 477 35.29 15.25 -8.45
CA THR A 477 36.01 16.13 -7.51
C THR A 477 37.42 15.58 -7.18
N ILE A 478 37.56 14.27 -6.90
CA ILE A 478 38.85 13.63 -6.67
C ILE A 478 39.74 13.72 -7.92
N ARG A 479 39.19 13.51 -9.10
CA ARG A 479 39.92 13.66 -10.38
C ARG A 479 40.34 15.09 -10.61
N ALA A 480 39.49 16.07 -10.34
CA ALA A 480 39.84 17.50 -10.43
C ALA A 480 40.94 17.88 -9.45
N ALA A 481 40.86 17.39 -8.20
CA ALA A 481 41.90 17.60 -7.21
C ALA A 481 43.25 16.97 -7.63
N ARG A 482 43.24 15.76 -8.26
CA ARG A 482 44.43 15.14 -8.88
C ARG A 482 45.01 16.05 -9.96
N ASP A 483 44.18 16.57 -10.87
CA ASP A 483 44.62 17.37 -12.00
C ASP A 483 45.17 18.74 -11.59
N ALA A 484 44.83 19.22 -10.38
CA ALA A 484 45.38 20.43 -9.79
C ALA A 484 46.82 20.27 -9.28
N VAL A 485 47.31 19.05 -9.10
CA VAL A 485 48.69 18.72 -8.73
C VAL A 485 49.36 17.97 -9.92
N PRO A 486 50.72 17.93 -10.01
CA PRO A 486 51.39 17.32 -11.15
C PRO A 486 51.36 15.79 -11.10
N ILE A 487 50.12 15.21 -11.13
CA ILE A 487 49.84 13.79 -11.14
C ILE A 487 49.07 13.48 -12.39
N LEU A 488 49.56 12.51 -13.19
CA LEU A 488 48.89 12.11 -14.41
C LEU A 488 47.76 11.11 -14.14
N ALA A 489 46.74 11.11 -14.99
CA ALA A 489 45.67 10.12 -14.92
C ALA A 489 46.17 8.67 -15.07
N ALA A 490 47.30 8.45 -15.74
CA ALA A 490 47.98 7.15 -15.81
C ALA A 490 48.63 6.72 -14.49
N ASP A 491 49.01 7.67 -13.64
CA ASP A 491 49.64 7.43 -12.33
C ASP A 491 48.59 7.14 -11.25
N PHE A 492 47.47 7.87 -11.27
CA PHE A 492 46.41 7.70 -10.27
C PHE A 492 45.01 7.87 -10.88
N GLU A 493 44.09 6.93 -10.58
CA GLU A 493 42.73 6.98 -11.05
C GLU A 493 41.78 6.49 -9.95
N VAL A 494 40.52 7.02 -9.97
CA VAL A 494 39.43 6.61 -9.10
C VAL A 494 38.21 6.27 -9.93
N ASP A 495 37.61 5.11 -9.64
CA ASP A 495 36.40 4.58 -10.29
C ASP A 495 35.55 3.79 -9.30
N LEU A 496 34.38 3.34 -9.76
CA LEU A 496 33.62 2.30 -9.06
C LEU A 496 34.34 0.95 -9.17
N ALA A 497 34.29 0.16 -8.10
CA ALA A 497 34.85 -1.19 -8.11
C ALA A 497 34.13 -2.06 -9.17
N ALA A 498 34.91 -2.85 -9.89
CA ALA A 498 34.38 -3.78 -10.90
C ALA A 498 33.86 -5.08 -10.28
N ASP A 499 34.22 -5.41 -9.06
CA ASP A 499 33.73 -6.51 -8.24
C ASP A 499 33.31 -5.97 -6.88
N GLY A 500 32.08 -6.27 -6.47
CA GLY A 500 31.50 -5.68 -5.28
C GLY A 500 31.05 -4.23 -5.48
N ASN A 501 30.86 -3.53 -4.37
CA ASN A 501 30.55 -2.10 -4.29
C ASN A 501 31.67 -1.40 -3.51
N GLY A 502 32.00 -0.20 -3.91
CA GLY A 502 33.04 0.61 -3.28
C GLY A 502 33.70 1.54 -4.31
N LEU A 503 34.37 2.58 -3.84
CA LEU A 503 35.27 3.39 -4.65
C LEU A 503 36.60 2.65 -4.79
N ARG A 504 37.06 2.46 -6.02
CA ARG A 504 38.35 1.84 -6.33
C ARG A 504 39.38 2.93 -6.68
N PHE A 505 40.47 2.93 -5.98
CA PHE A 505 41.62 3.79 -6.22
C PHE A 505 42.78 2.97 -6.82
N THR A 506 43.34 3.41 -7.93
CA THR A 506 44.46 2.76 -8.60
C THR A 506 45.63 3.69 -8.58
N ASP A 507 46.71 3.29 -7.91
CA ASP A 507 47.95 4.02 -7.79
C ASP A 507 49.10 3.25 -8.46
N ASN A 508 49.51 3.74 -9.63
CA ASN A 508 50.58 3.19 -10.45
C ASN A 508 51.90 3.98 -10.31
N THR A 509 52.00 4.86 -9.28
CA THR A 509 53.19 5.69 -9.10
C THR A 509 54.44 4.87 -8.78
N LEU A 510 55.60 5.41 -9.16
CA LEU A 510 56.93 4.79 -8.96
C LEU A 510 57.75 5.63 -8.00
N PRO A 511 58.63 5.00 -7.16
CA PRO A 511 58.99 3.58 -7.13
C PRO A 511 57.94 2.70 -6.44
N PRO A 512 57.80 1.43 -6.85
CA PRO A 512 56.92 0.49 -6.18
C PRO A 512 57.46 0.18 -4.78
N GLY A 513 56.58 0.25 -3.76
CA GLY A 513 56.95 -0.08 -2.37
C GLY A 513 56.57 0.96 -1.32
N GLY A 514 56.07 2.11 -1.73
CA GLY A 514 55.42 3.06 -0.81
C GLY A 514 54.03 2.59 -0.38
N THR A 515 53.47 3.29 0.57
CA THR A 515 52.09 3.01 1.07
C THR A 515 51.13 4.05 0.50
N PHE A 516 50.11 3.59 -0.16
CA PHE A 516 48.92 4.38 -0.47
C PHE A 516 48.07 4.51 0.80
N SER A 517 47.60 5.70 1.14
CA SER A 517 46.70 5.90 2.27
C SER A 517 45.69 7.00 2.00
N ILE A 518 44.51 6.88 2.63
CA ILE A 518 43.47 7.90 2.69
C ILE A 518 43.17 8.17 4.15
N GLU A 519 43.35 9.44 4.56
CA GLU A 519 43.20 9.88 5.92
C GLU A 519 42.28 11.10 5.99
N ALA A 520 41.39 11.12 7.01
CA ALA A 520 40.50 12.25 7.25
C ALA A 520 41.33 13.51 7.62
N LEU A 521 40.92 14.66 7.13
CA LEU A 521 41.43 15.97 7.49
C LEU A 521 40.43 16.75 8.35
N ASN A 522 40.93 17.69 9.11
CA ASN A 522 40.13 18.68 9.85
C ASN A 522 38.99 18.08 10.72
N GLY A 523 39.03 16.79 11.03
CA GLY A 523 37.99 16.11 11.76
C GLY A 523 36.73 15.84 10.92
N SER A 524 36.83 15.88 9.58
CA SER A 524 35.73 15.45 8.69
C SER A 524 35.48 13.95 8.81
N PHE A 525 34.22 13.55 8.71
CA PHE A 525 33.80 12.13 8.65
C PHE A 525 33.60 11.65 7.21
N ALA A 526 33.75 12.50 6.20
CA ALA A 526 33.42 12.17 4.82
C ALA A 526 34.17 10.93 4.31
N ALA A 527 35.44 10.78 4.56
CA ALA A 527 36.20 9.60 4.13
C ALA A 527 35.75 8.31 4.83
N SER A 528 35.39 8.36 6.11
CA SER A 528 34.88 7.22 6.85
C SER A 528 33.45 6.85 6.40
N ASP A 529 32.62 7.85 6.13
CA ASP A 529 31.25 7.68 5.68
C ASP A 529 31.17 7.14 4.23
N LEU A 530 32.15 7.49 3.40
CA LEU A 530 32.35 6.91 2.07
C LEU A 530 32.99 5.51 2.10
N GLY A 531 33.47 5.06 3.28
CA GLY A 531 34.14 3.76 3.43
C GLY A 531 35.54 3.71 2.82
N ILE A 532 36.22 4.86 2.68
CA ILE A 532 37.50 4.94 1.96
C ILE A 532 38.70 5.15 2.85
N VAL A 533 38.54 5.27 4.15
CA VAL A 533 39.68 5.38 5.10
C VAL A 533 40.45 4.06 5.10
N GLY A 534 41.75 4.14 4.87
CA GLY A 534 42.60 2.96 4.92
C GLY A 534 43.94 3.15 4.23
N SER A 535 44.73 2.07 4.17
CA SER A 535 46.04 2.06 3.52
C SER A 535 46.32 0.71 2.88
N THR A 536 47.14 0.74 1.82
CA THR A 536 47.61 -0.46 1.14
C THR A 536 48.97 -0.26 0.49
N THR A 537 49.74 -1.35 0.33
CA THR A 537 50.95 -1.38 -0.50
C THR A 537 50.66 -1.90 -1.92
N SER A 538 49.46 -2.37 -2.17
CA SER A 538 49.01 -2.82 -3.50
C SER A 538 48.80 -1.63 -4.43
N ALA A 539 48.76 -1.90 -5.75
CA ALA A 539 48.44 -0.87 -6.74
C ALA A 539 46.97 -0.43 -6.69
N THR A 540 46.10 -1.23 -6.06
CA THR A 540 44.68 -0.97 -5.98
C THR A 540 44.21 -1.01 -4.53
N PHE A 541 43.46 0.01 -4.13
CA PHE A 541 42.68 0.06 -2.90
C PHE A 541 41.19 0.11 -3.25
N VAL A 542 40.37 -0.67 -2.58
CA VAL A 542 38.92 -0.64 -2.72
C VAL A 542 38.29 -0.35 -1.38
N GLY A 543 37.47 0.67 -1.35
CA GLY A 543 36.71 1.07 -0.16
C GLY A 543 35.59 0.06 0.17
N GLU A 544 35.07 0.20 1.38
CA GLU A 544 33.93 -0.60 1.87
C GLU A 544 32.60 -0.15 1.22
N ASP A 545 31.66 -1.08 1.07
CA ASP A 545 30.29 -0.76 0.64
C ASP A 545 29.53 -0.06 1.78
N ARG A 546 29.29 1.23 1.64
CA ARG A 546 28.52 2.07 2.57
C ARG A 546 27.19 2.52 1.97
N ALA A 547 26.88 2.12 0.73
CA ALA A 547 25.61 2.38 0.05
C ALA A 547 24.61 1.23 0.25
N THR A 548 24.57 0.68 1.44
CA THR A 548 23.60 -0.36 1.82
C THR A 548 22.23 0.25 2.07
N VAL A 549 21.19 -0.57 1.86
CA VAL A 549 19.80 -0.18 2.03
C VAL A 549 19.20 -0.91 3.22
N ALA A 550 18.92 -0.20 4.30
CA ALA A 550 18.29 -0.71 5.50
C ALA A 550 16.83 -0.23 5.63
N VAL A 551 15.99 -1.05 6.21
CA VAL A 551 14.59 -0.71 6.46
C VAL A 551 14.49 0.32 7.59
N ASP A 552 13.82 1.45 7.35
CA ASP A 552 13.52 2.48 8.37
C ASP A 552 12.34 2.04 9.23
N SER A 553 12.62 1.31 10.30
CA SER A 553 11.61 0.79 11.23
C SER A 553 12.11 0.76 12.66
N VAL A 554 11.16 0.74 13.61
CA VAL A 554 11.46 0.60 15.04
C VAL A 554 12.36 -0.60 15.33
N PHE A 555 12.10 -1.73 14.66
CA PHE A 555 12.92 -2.95 14.81
C PHE A 555 14.36 -2.73 14.35
N SER A 556 14.54 -2.09 13.19
CA SER A 556 15.88 -1.76 12.68
C SER A 556 16.66 -0.85 13.63
N HIS A 557 15.98 0.14 14.23
CA HIS A 557 16.63 1.10 15.11
C HIS A 557 16.97 0.51 16.47
N LEU A 558 16.16 -0.41 17.03
CA LEU A 558 16.53 -1.17 18.23
C LEU A 558 17.70 -2.12 17.97
N ILE A 559 17.71 -2.81 16.82
CA ILE A 559 18.84 -3.65 16.41
C ILE A 559 20.10 -2.81 16.25
N ALA A 560 20.01 -1.65 15.59
CA ALA A 560 21.14 -0.72 15.44
C ALA A 560 21.67 -0.21 16.79
N LEU A 561 20.78 0.11 17.75
CA LEU A 561 21.19 0.50 19.10
C LEU A 561 21.90 -0.64 19.83
N ARG A 562 21.35 -1.86 19.78
CA ARG A 562 21.99 -3.04 20.36
C ARG A 562 23.39 -3.26 19.79
N ASP A 563 23.52 -3.22 18.47
CA ASP A 563 24.78 -3.51 17.77
C ASP A 563 25.81 -2.41 18.02
N ALA A 564 25.39 -1.13 18.09
CA ALA A 564 26.25 -0.01 18.47
C ALA A 564 26.74 -0.11 19.92
N LEU A 565 25.90 -0.59 20.85
CA LEU A 565 26.28 -0.86 22.24
C LEU A 565 27.30 -2.01 22.32
N LEU A 566 27.10 -3.09 21.55
CA LEU A 566 28.04 -4.22 21.46
C LEU A 566 29.38 -3.82 20.81
N GLY A 567 29.33 -2.93 19.82
CA GLY A 567 30.52 -2.42 19.11
C GLY A 567 31.24 -1.28 19.81
N ASP A 568 30.78 -0.83 20.99
CA ASP A 568 31.29 0.36 21.70
C ASP A 568 31.30 1.63 20.82
N ASP A 569 30.35 1.71 19.86
CA ASP A 569 30.21 2.77 18.89
C ASP A 569 29.32 3.91 19.44
N GLN A 570 29.96 4.94 20.02
CA GLN A 570 29.22 6.09 20.60
C GLN A 570 28.44 6.88 19.56
N LEU A 571 28.93 6.98 18.33
CA LEU A 571 28.24 7.68 17.24
C LEU A 571 27.03 6.87 16.81
N GLY A 572 27.17 5.56 16.65
CA GLY A 572 26.06 4.64 16.35
C GLY A 572 24.98 4.67 17.43
N ILE A 573 25.34 4.70 18.72
CA ILE A 573 24.39 4.86 19.84
C ILE A 573 23.62 6.16 19.73
N THR A 574 24.31 7.28 19.44
CA THR A 574 23.67 8.60 19.28
C THR A 574 22.65 8.58 18.16
N ILE A 575 23.04 8.10 16.98
CA ILE A 575 22.19 8.04 15.78
C ILE A 575 20.98 7.12 16.01
N ALA A 576 21.20 5.94 16.58
CA ALA A 576 20.10 5.01 16.86
C ALA A 576 19.10 5.63 17.86
N THR A 577 19.60 6.35 18.88
CA THR A 577 18.77 7.05 19.87
C THR A 577 17.93 8.15 19.24
N GLU A 578 18.48 8.94 18.31
CA GLU A 578 17.72 9.96 17.56
C GLU A 578 16.67 9.33 16.64
N ARG A 579 16.98 8.19 16.03
CA ARG A 579 16.02 7.45 15.21
C ARG A 579 14.86 6.92 16.05
N LEU A 580 15.10 6.42 17.26
CA LEU A 580 14.06 6.00 18.19
C LEU A 580 13.15 7.17 18.61
N GLU A 581 13.63 8.40 18.68
CA GLU A 581 12.77 9.58 18.94
C GLU A 581 11.76 9.81 17.81
N ARG A 582 12.19 9.63 16.56
CA ARG A 582 11.27 9.68 15.40
C ARG A 582 10.23 8.55 15.45
N ASP A 583 10.64 7.36 15.88
CA ASP A 583 9.73 6.22 16.03
C ASP A 583 8.69 6.45 17.13
N ILE A 584 9.08 7.04 18.25
CA ILE A 584 8.14 7.44 19.32
C ILE A 584 7.11 8.42 18.76
N SER A 585 7.53 9.38 17.94
CA SER A 585 6.63 10.32 17.27
C SER A 585 5.68 9.61 16.32
N ARG A 586 6.16 8.63 15.55
CA ARG A 586 5.35 7.79 14.65
C ARG A 586 4.30 6.97 15.41
N LEU A 587 4.68 6.36 16.55
CA LEU A 587 3.74 5.67 17.41
C LEU A 587 2.68 6.62 17.99
N ALA A 588 3.04 7.84 18.34
CA ALA A 588 2.09 8.83 18.80
C ALA A 588 1.08 9.23 17.72
N GLU A 589 1.50 9.36 16.46
CA GLU A 589 0.61 9.59 15.31
C GLU A 589 -0.33 8.39 15.08
N ALA A 590 0.20 7.16 15.16
CA ALA A 590 -0.60 5.95 15.07
C ALA A 590 -1.67 5.91 16.18
N ARG A 591 -1.30 6.22 17.44
CA ARG A 591 -2.23 6.31 18.57
C ARG A 591 -3.28 7.41 18.38
N ALA A 592 -2.88 8.57 17.86
CA ALA A 592 -3.84 9.64 17.55
C ALA A 592 -4.87 9.17 16.51
N THR A 593 -4.43 8.44 15.49
CA THR A 593 -5.32 7.85 14.48
C THR A 593 -6.29 6.84 15.10
N VAL A 594 -5.81 5.96 15.96
CA VAL A 594 -6.64 4.99 16.70
C VAL A 594 -7.63 5.72 17.61
N GLY A 595 -7.18 6.76 18.31
CA GLY A 595 -8.04 7.60 19.17
C GLY A 595 -9.18 8.29 18.41
N VAL A 596 -8.92 8.78 17.20
CA VAL A 596 -9.96 9.34 16.33
C VAL A 596 -10.96 8.27 15.90
N ARG A 597 -10.48 7.07 15.53
CA ARG A 597 -11.34 5.93 15.16
C ARG A 597 -12.19 5.48 16.34
N SER A 598 -11.61 5.37 17.55
CA SER A 598 -12.32 5.01 18.79
C SER A 598 -13.44 6.01 19.11
N ARG A 599 -13.16 7.31 19.01
CA ARG A 599 -14.19 8.34 19.22
C ARG A 599 -15.33 8.21 18.22
N ARG A 600 -15.04 8.00 16.94
CA ARG A 600 -16.07 7.77 15.92
C ARG A 600 -16.93 6.54 16.20
N VAL A 601 -16.33 5.46 16.72
CA VAL A 601 -17.06 4.25 17.14
C VAL A 601 -17.97 4.56 18.31
N THR A 602 -17.48 5.26 19.35
CA THR A 602 -18.30 5.66 20.51
C THR A 602 -19.47 6.56 20.10
N ASP A 603 -19.24 7.55 19.22
CA ASP A 603 -20.29 8.41 18.69
C ASP A 603 -21.33 7.61 17.88
N ALA A 604 -20.88 6.56 17.15
CA ALA A 604 -21.78 5.66 16.44
C ALA A 604 -22.61 4.78 17.38
N VAL A 605 -22.03 4.29 18.49
CA VAL A 605 -22.76 3.54 19.54
C VAL A 605 -23.90 4.38 20.08
N ILE A 606 -23.62 5.60 20.52
CA ILE A 606 -24.63 6.52 21.08
C ILE A 606 -25.76 6.75 20.07
N ARG A 607 -25.42 7.04 18.83
CA ARG A 607 -26.40 7.29 17.77
C ARG A 607 -27.27 6.07 17.48
N GLU A 608 -26.68 4.87 17.38
CA GLU A 608 -27.42 3.65 17.10
C GLU A 608 -28.30 3.22 18.28
N GLU A 609 -27.87 3.47 19.53
CA GLU A 609 -28.71 3.26 20.71
C GLU A 609 -29.94 4.18 20.71
N ASP A 610 -29.74 5.48 20.43
CA ASP A 610 -30.82 6.45 20.35
C ASP A 610 -31.84 6.06 19.27
N LEU A 611 -31.35 5.67 18.08
CA LEU A 611 -32.21 5.24 16.98
C LEU A 611 -32.93 3.93 17.29
N ARG A 612 -32.27 2.98 17.98
CA ARG A 612 -32.92 1.74 18.44
C ARG A 612 -34.06 2.05 19.40
N ILE A 613 -33.85 2.96 20.37
CA ILE A 613 -34.89 3.36 21.30
C ILE A 613 -36.07 3.99 20.57
N GLN A 614 -35.82 4.85 19.58
CA GLN A 614 -36.87 5.46 18.75
C GLN A 614 -37.67 4.41 17.97
N ASP A 615 -36.97 3.45 17.31
CA ASP A 615 -37.63 2.38 16.54
C ASP A 615 -38.44 1.45 17.45
N MET A 616 -37.93 1.14 18.65
CA MET A 616 -38.68 0.38 19.66
C MET A 616 -39.92 1.14 20.14
N ALA A 617 -39.82 2.46 20.34
CA ALA A 617 -40.96 3.30 20.72
C ALA A 617 -42.03 3.33 19.62
N LEU A 618 -41.62 3.49 18.34
CA LEU A 618 -42.54 3.40 17.20
C LEU A 618 -43.22 2.02 17.09
N ARG A 619 -42.46 0.96 17.34
CA ARG A 619 -43.03 -0.40 17.37
C ARG A 619 -44.04 -0.54 18.48
N SER A 620 -43.72 -0.06 19.70
CA SER A 620 -44.60 -0.07 20.87
C SER A 620 -45.91 0.69 20.58
N GLU A 621 -45.84 1.86 19.94
CA GLU A 621 -47.02 2.66 19.58
C GLU A 621 -47.98 1.88 18.65
N VAL A 622 -47.43 1.07 17.73
CA VAL A 622 -48.25 0.26 16.80
C VAL A 622 -48.71 -1.03 17.42
N GLN A 623 -47.90 -1.70 18.25
CA GLN A 623 -48.12 -3.08 18.71
C GLN A 623 -48.78 -3.17 20.09
N ASP A 624 -48.45 -2.23 21.03
CA ASP A 624 -48.83 -2.37 22.40
C ASP A 624 -50.29 -2.00 22.64
N LEU A 625 -50.87 -2.54 23.71
CA LEU A 625 -52.27 -2.39 24.08
C LEU A 625 -52.43 -1.22 25.05
N ASP A 626 -53.39 -0.30 24.77
CA ASP A 626 -53.91 0.56 25.79
C ASP A 626 -54.77 -0.25 26.78
N PHE A 627 -54.17 -0.58 27.92
CA PHE A 627 -54.83 -1.38 28.96
C PHE A 627 -56.15 -0.76 29.47
N THR A 628 -56.25 0.57 29.53
CA THR A 628 -57.43 1.26 30.02
C THR A 628 -58.60 1.09 29.07
N GLU A 629 -58.33 1.32 27.77
CA GLU A 629 -59.32 1.11 26.72
C GLU A 629 -59.74 -0.37 26.62
N ALA A 630 -58.76 -1.28 26.62
CA ALA A 630 -59.00 -2.71 26.51
C ALA A 630 -59.80 -3.27 27.71
N ALA A 631 -59.54 -2.82 28.94
CA ALA A 631 -60.27 -3.24 30.12
C ALA A 631 -61.71 -2.73 30.07
N LEU A 632 -61.92 -1.49 29.61
CA LEU A 632 -63.28 -0.94 29.42
C LEU A 632 -64.05 -1.73 28.34
N ARG A 633 -63.39 -2.03 27.24
CA ARG A 633 -63.93 -2.83 26.12
C ARG A 633 -64.27 -4.23 26.58
N PHE A 634 -63.39 -4.86 27.36
CA PHE A 634 -63.63 -6.18 27.95
C PHE A 634 -64.88 -6.20 28.84
N SER A 635 -64.97 -5.23 29.78
CA SER A 635 -66.14 -5.09 30.65
C SER A 635 -67.45 -4.89 29.86
N THR A 636 -67.41 -4.02 28.83
CA THR A 636 -68.55 -3.76 27.95
C THR A 636 -68.99 -5.00 27.19
N LEU A 637 -68.03 -5.77 26.60
CA LEU A 637 -68.31 -7.02 25.88
C LEU A 637 -68.86 -8.10 26.83
N GLN A 638 -68.36 -8.15 28.06
CA GLN A 638 -68.86 -9.08 29.07
C GLN A 638 -70.32 -8.79 29.44
N GLN A 639 -70.67 -7.50 29.62
CA GLN A 639 -72.03 -7.05 29.86
C GLN A 639 -72.97 -7.34 28.64
N GLN A 640 -72.48 -7.07 27.43
CA GLN A 640 -73.19 -7.36 26.20
C GLN A 640 -73.45 -8.87 26.03
N LEU A 641 -72.49 -9.72 26.36
CA LEU A 641 -72.65 -11.18 26.30
C LEU A 641 -73.67 -11.63 27.33
N GLN A 642 -73.65 -11.14 28.56
CA GLN A 642 -74.67 -11.46 29.58
C GLN A 642 -76.06 -11.01 29.18
N ALA A 643 -76.19 -9.77 28.68
CA ALA A 643 -77.46 -9.24 28.21
C ALA A 643 -78.03 -10.08 26.98
N GLY A 644 -77.14 -10.43 26.08
CA GLY A 644 -77.44 -11.27 24.93
C GLY A 644 -77.92 -12.67 25.32
N LEU A 645 -77.25 -13.30 26.30
CA LEU A 645 -77.65 -14.62 26.83
C LEU A 645 -79.06 -14.56 27.53
N VAL A 646 -79.29 -13.49 28.32
CA VAL A 646 -80.62 -13.28 28.94
C VAL A 646 -81.70 -13.07 27.89
N THR A 647 -81.40 -12.25 26.86
CA THR A 647 -82.34 -12.02 25.74
C THR A 647 -82.58 -13.30 24.93
N ALA A 648 -81.53 -14.11 24.70
CA ALA A 648 -81.65 -15.41 24.02
C ALA A 648 -82.53 -16.39 24.78
N SER A 649 -82.38 -16.46 26.09
CA SER A 649 -83.21 -17.30 26.95
C SER A 649 -84.71 -16.91 26.90
N GLN A 650 -84.97 -15.59 26.90
CA GLN A 650 -86.36 -15.09 26.79
C GLN A 650 -86.97 -15.34 25.44
N VAL A 651 -86.21 -15.17 24.35
CA VAL A 651 -86.72 -15.48 22.99
C VAL A 651 -86.98 -16.98 22.82
N THR A 652 -86.13 -17.85 23.39
CA THR A 652 -86.35 -19.31 23.34
C THR A 652 -87.57 -19.75 24.18
N SER A 653 -87.79 -19.14 25.33
CA SER A 653 -88.99 -19.43 26.16
C SER A 653 -90.28 -18.94 25.54
N MET A 654 -90.27 -17.79 24.84
CA MET A 654 -91.41 -17.29 24.08
C MET A 654 -91.75 -18.15 22.86
N SER A 655 -90.75 -18.69 22.18
CA SER A 655 -90.94 -19.64 21.04
C SER A 655 -91.53 -20.96 21.49
N LEU A 656 -91.24 -21.47 22.69
CA LEU A 656 -91.76 -22.68 23.25
C LEU A 656 -93.25 -22.50 23.66
N LEU A 657 -93.62 -21.31 24.21
CA LEU A 657 -94.97 -20.95 24.56
C LEU A 657 -95.88 -20.75 23.31
N ASP A 658 -95.35 -20.23 22.20
CA ASP A 658 -96.08 -20.08 20.90
C ASP A 658 -96.24 -21.39 20.15
N PHE A 659 -95.41 -22.42 20.43
CA PHE A 659 -95.52 -23.77 19.85
C PHE A 659 -96.57 -24.66 20.63
N LEU A 660 -96.81 -24.36 21.90
CA LEU A 660 -97.77 -25.07 22.77
C LEU A 660 -99.16 -24.46 22.76
N ARG A 661 -99.44 -23.40 22.02
CA ARG A 661 -100.72 -22.78 21.73
C ARG A 661 -101.09 -23.05 20.30
#